data_d85e09582a35a46085d52f901ab87a72
#
_entry.id   d85e09582a35a46085d52f901ab87a72
#
_cell.length_a   1.000
_cell.length_b   1.000
_cell.length_c   1.000
_cell.angle_alpha   90.00
_cell.angle_beta   90.00
_cell.angle_gamma   90.00
#
_symmetry.space_group_name_H-M   'P 1'
#
loop_
_entity.id
_entity.type
_entity.pdbx_description
1 polymer ?
#
loop_
_entity_poly.entity_id
_entity_poly.type
_entity_poly.pdbx_seq_one_letter_code
_entity_poly.pdbx_strand_id
1 'polypeptide(L)'
;MAGITQTIPQFTAGISEQPDHLKFPGQVKDMTNAIPDITRGLFKRPGSKRVGTDKLPNVQSGGSWFHYYRDETEGSYIGQVAADGQVRVWRCKDGQQMTTSYTHDGVDHQTTVQNYLATSVPENLQFLTINDTTFVNSRDTTNDNTLVGTTGTTTDTPDPHFGFLELIRTENGRQYGINLHGTNVEQTTVNRATRIKIQSDTLDESNGTGHCPGVGTQVFSIDQGSKTNLIFRINTLGQQGVSPNYSANENGPDGQNYRCSYNREAVLLHGGEGWVTGDTVTVALDTASTTYNYTIVVEDHESTVLNATINTNGDGVVRPEPTPFDADTAVTADTIIGGIIEALPTGITAKHIGNGIYFSSQNKFQLEVVEDDLMRCFQSSINDVQNLPNQCKHGYIVKVSNSLRAEEDDYYLRFEGQNEKDGSGSWVECAKPNIAKTLTNMPLAIQRTAIDTFTVRPFDFQDRRVGDETTNPMPSFVGSRINRVLFFRNRLALLSGENVTTSRPGTLGKPDFFIKTALTVSAADPIDISAASMFPSDLFDGIEINTGLLVFSTNQQFLLSSDDTVLNPDTAKLRSVATFNYNKDIAPISLGTTVAYVDNSGKFSRFNEMANVRREGEPNIVEVSKVVPTLLPKDIDLLTNSRENSMIFLGKTGSKFVLGYKYLNVAEKRQQAAWFKWKFNNPLLYHFVIDDEYFFLDTDHFLHTVKLIQEENDPIITKNDADFLLHLDNYTTVSGGVYNPTDDSTTFSNVGWLANVTTPTYALAVIDSTGRYGKPTVSGTSFTLPGNWSGLTLTVGYVYDYEVQIPRLYPVKVTDKTSAADVHASLVLHRIKLHFGKIGLYETTLKRIGKTDYNEVYESTELDAYTLAEVPYLEEFIKTIPVYERNTNVDIILKSTHPAPATLHALSWEGDYSPRFYKRV
;
A
#
# COMPACT_ATOMS: atom_id res chain seq x y z
N MET A 1 50.92 18.13 -35.95
CA MET A 1 49.64 18.08 -35.22
C MET A 1 48.61 18.71 -36.14
N ALA A 2 47.48 18.07 -36.30
CA ALA A 2 46.39 18.64 -37.10
C ALA A 2 45.43 19.39 -36.18
N GLY A 3 45.02 20.58 -36.57
CA GLY A 3 43.99 21.28 -35.85
C GLY A 3 42.66 20.52 -35.90
N ILE A 4 41.98 20.39 -34.78
CA ILE A 4 40.67 19.74 -34.66
C ILE A 4 39.72 20.65 -33.94
N THR A 5 38.47 20.73 -34.39
CA THR A 5 37.38 21.41 -33.73
C THR A 5 36.23 20.44 -33.60
N GLN A 6 35.65 20.36 -32.40
CA GLN A 6 34.46 19.55 -32.15
C GLN A 6 33.49 20.30 -31.24
N THR A 7 32.22 19.95 -31.36
CA THR A 7 31.14 20.59 -30.58
C THR A 7 30.33 19.51 -29.87
N ILE A 8 30.03 19.72 -28.61
CA ILE A 8 28.97 19.05 -27.88
C ILE A 8 27.75 19.93 -27.99
N PRO A 9 26.76 19.56 -28.80
CA PRO A 9 25.66 20.48 -29.20
C PRO A 9 24.66 20.74 -28.09
N GLN A 10 24.60 19.87 -27.07
CA GLN A 10 23.63 19.98 -25.96
C GLN A 10 24.12 19.20 -24.75
N PHE A 11 23.65 19.61 -23.54
CA PHE A 11 23.94 18.94 -22.26
C PHE A 11 22.64 18.43 -21.61
N THR A 12 21.92 17.55 -22.30
CA THR A 12 20.60 17.07 -21.90
C THR A 12 20.58 15.62 -21.39
N ALA A 13 21.75 14.97 -21.39
CA ALA A 13 21.85 13.56 -21.01
C ALA A 13 22.20 13.32 -19.51
N GLY A 14 22.36 14.38 -18.71
CA GLY A 14 22.49 14.31 -17.27
C GLY A 14 23.82 13.79 -16.74
N ILE A 15 23.86 13.43 -15.46
CA ILE A 15 25.03 12.90 -14.75
C ILE A 15 25.32 11.48 -15.23
N SER A 16 26.62 11.16 -15.39
CA SER A 16 27.10 9.81 -15.63
C SER A 16 28.41 9.57 -14.87
N GLU A 17 28.50 8.46 -14.13
CA GLU A 17 29.70 8.02 -13.45
C GLU A 17 30.61 7.14 -14.32
N GLN A 18 30.23 6.94 -15.58
CA GLN A 18 31.08 6.24 -16.54
C GLN A 18 32.44 6.96 -16.69
N PRO A 19 33.52 6.24 -17.04
CA PRO A 19 34.76 6.88 -17.43
C PRO A 19 34.55 7.91 -18.55
N ASP A 20 35.25 9.04 -18.49
CA ASP A 20 34.97 10.20 -19.38
C ASP A 20 35.01 9.86 -20.88
N HIS A 21 35.86 8.92 -21.28
CA HIS A 21 35.95 8.46 -22.68
C HIS A 21 34.79 7.54 -23.12
N LEU A 22 34.00 7.01 -22.18
CA LEU A 22 32.83 6.16 -22.47
C LEU A 22 31.50 6.93 -22.33
N LYS A 23 31.57 8.19 -21.89
CA LYS A 23 30.36 9.01 -21.76
C LYS A 23 29.75 9.31 -23.11
N PHE A 24 28.42 9.28 -23.17
CA PHE A 24 27.71 9.75 -24.36
C PHE A 24 27.76 11.28 -24.48
N PRO A 25 27.76 11.82 -25.70
CA PRO A 25 27.69 13.25 -25.91
C PRO A 25 26.51 13.88 -25.12
N GLY A 26 26.79 14.98 -24.42
CA GLY A 26 25.80 15.67 -23.61
C GLY A 26 25.65 15.17 -22.16
N GLN A 27 26.37 14.11 -21.76
CA GLN A 27 26.50 13.74 -20.35
C GLN A 27 27.52 14.64 -19.65
N VAL A 28 27.30 14.87 -18.36
CA VAL A 28 28.25 15.60 -17.49
C VAL A 28 28.83 14.67 -16.45
N LYS A 29 29.96 15.04 -15.85
CA LYS A 29 30.61 14.26 -14.80
C LYS A 29 29.88 14.37 -13.48
N ASP A 30 29.50 15.60 -13.11
CA ASP A 30 28.64 15.92 -11.97
C ASP A 30 27.92 17.23 -12.22
N MET A 31 26.76 17.41 -11.54
CA MET A 31 26.07 18.70 -11.52
C MET A 31 25.33 18.87 -10.20
N THR A 32 25.19 20.12 -9.78
CA THR A 32 24.41 20.48 -8.61
C THR A 32 23.50 21.65 -8.96
N ASN A 33 22.21 21.57 -8.62
CA ASN A 33 21.19 22.59 -8.88
C ASN A 33 21.04 22.95 -10.36
N ALA A 34 21.29 21.99 -11.23
CA ALA A 34 21.07 22.10 -12.67
C ALA A 34 19.97 21.13 -13.11
N ILE A 35 19.23 21.49 -14.12
CA ILE A 35 18.18 20.66 -14.75
C ILE A 35 18.52 20.49 -16.22
N PRO A 36 18.70 19.27 -16.71
CA PRO A 36 18.88 19.01 -18.14
C PRO A 36 17.52 19.02 -18.84
N ASP A 37 17.36 19.85 -19.85
CA ASP A 37 16.12 20.00 -20.60
C ASP A 37 16.40 20.10 -22.11
N ILE A 38 15.58 19.44 -22.91
CA ILE A 38 15.77 19.40 -24.37
C ILE A 38 15.52 20.78 -24.99
N THR A 39 14.60 21.54 -24.44
CA THR A 39 14.21 22.84 -24.98
C THR A 39 15.06 23.99 -24.48
N ARG A 40 15.55 23.90 -23.23
CA ARG A 40 16.26 24.96 -22.52
C ARG A 40 17.75 24.71 -22.33
N GLY A 41 18.23 23.48 -22.63
CA GLY A 41 19.58 23.09 -22.32
C GLY A 41 19.78 22.74 -20.84
N LEU A 42 20.97 22.97 -20.32
CA LEU A 42 21.31 22.71 -18.91
C LEU A 42 21.17 24.00 -18.12
N PHE A 43 20.06 24.19 -17.44
CA PHE A 43 19.73 25.42 -16.76
C PHE A 43 19.69 25.30 -15.24
N LYS A 44 19.93 26.40 -14.54
CA LYS A 44 19.85 26.50 -13.10
C LYS A 44 18.41 26.25 -12.62
N ARG A 45 18.22 25.39 -11.58
CA ARG A 45 16.89 25.10 -11.05
C ARG A 45 16.16 26.38 -10.59
N PRO A 46 14.84 26.40 -10.58
CA PRO A 46 14.10 27.47 -9.94
C PRO A 46 14.44 27.60 -8.45
N GLY A 47 14.28 28.79 -7.92
CA GLY A 47 14.40 29.03 -6.48
C GLY A 47 13.23 28.43 -5.71
N SER A 48 13.41 28.29 -4.41
CA SER A 48 12.35 27.87 -3.51
C SER A 48 11.71 29.06 -2.80
N LYS A 49 10.38 29.03 -2.69
CA LYS A 49 9.61 30.01 -1.93
C LYS A 49 9.16 29.38 -0.61
N ARG A 50 9.24 30.11 0.48
CA ARG A 50 8.69 29.67 1.75
C ARG A 50 7.16 29.80 1.73
N VAL A 51 6.47 28.78 2.20
CA VAL A 51 5.04 28.84 2.47
C VAL A 51 4.82 29.51 3.83
N GLY A 52 4.17 30.65 3.82
CA GLY A 52 3.97 31.45 5.04
C GLY A 52 5.25 32.13 5.54
N THR A 53 5.16 32.79 6.67
CA THR A 53 6.29 33.47 7.33
C THR A 53 6.95 32.64 8.41
N ASP A 54 6.21 31.70 9.00
CA ASP A 54 6.58 30.94 10.18
C ASP A 54 6.74 29.44 9.88
N LYS A 55 7.32 28.75 10.84
CA LYS A 55 7.36 27.29 10.86
C LYS A 55 5.93 26.72 10.94
N LEU A 56 5.73 25.55 10.40
CA LEU A 56 4.48 24.83 10.66
C LEU A 56 4.30 24.67 12.19
N PRO A 57 3.18 25.15 12.76
CA PRO A 57 3.00 25.15 14.20
C PRO A 57 2.78 23.72 14.71
N ASN A 58 3.26 23.45 15.94
CA ASN A 58 3.02 22.19 16.66
C ASN A 58 3.53 20.91 15.99
N VAL A 59 4.46 21.00 15.04
CA VAL A 59 5.12 19.83 14.47
C VAL A 59 5.85 19.08 15.55
N GLN A 60 5.71 17.76 15.60
CA GLN A 60 6.43 16.89 16.53
C GLN A 60 7.68 16.30 15.88
N SER A 61 8.69 16.02 16.70
CA SER A 61 9.86 15.29 16.21
C SER A 61 9.51 13.85 15.88
N GLY A 62 9.94 13.38 14.72
CA GLY A 62 9.58 12.05 14.23
C GLY A 62 8.15 12.01 13.67
N GLY A 63 7.66 10.81 13.38
CA GLY A 63 6.33 10.58 12.82
C GLY A 63 6.33 10.49 11.29
N SER A 64 5.21 10.04 10.78
CA SER A 64 4.98 9.79 9.36
C SER A 64 4.29 10.97 8.72
N TRP A 65 4.67 11.26 7.48
CA TRP A 65 4.13 12.38 6.72
C TRP A 65 3.26 11.88 5.58
N PHE A 66 2.20 12.65 5.25
CA PHE A 66 1.35 12.43 4.08
C PHE A 66 0.94 13.77 3.49
N HIS A 67 0.45 13.73 2.25
CA HIS A 67 -0.11 14.90 1.59
C HIS A 67 -1.49 14.57 1.03
N TYR A 68 -2.29 15.61 0.85
CA TYR A 68 -3.64 15.53 0.36
C TYR A 68 -3.93 16.73 -0.55
N TYR A 69 -4.38 16.46 -1.76
CA TYR A 69 -4.85 17.49 -2.68
C TYR A 69 -6.37 17.46 -2.75
N ARG A 70 -7.00 18.60 -2.58
CA ARG A 70 -8.46 18.73 -2.62
C ARG A 70 -8.94 19.12 -4.01
N ASP A 71 -8.70 20.36 -4.38
CA ASP A 71 -9.08 20.98 -5.64
C ASP A 71 -8.30 22.30 -5.83
N GLU A 72 -8.46 22.95 -6.97
CA GLU A 72 -7.79 24.22 -7.27
C GLU A 72 -8.15 25.37 -6.29
N THR A 73 -9.31 25.32 -5.65
CA THR A 73 -9.80 26.38 -4.76
C THR A 73 -9.15 26.30 -3.39
N GLU A 74 -9.15 25.14 -2.79
CA GLU A 74 -8.58 24.89 -1.45
C GLU A 74 -7.09 24.54 -1.51
N GLY A 75 -6.64 23.92 -2.58
CA GLY A 75 -5.26 23.51 -2.78
C GLY A 75 -4.89 22.25 -2.04
N SER A 76 -3.67 22.22 -1.56
CA SER A 76 -3.02 21.06 -0.96
C SER A 76 -2.89 21.19 0.54
N TYR A 77 -2.83 20.02 1.19
CA TYR A 77 -2.58 19.89 2.62
C TYR A 77 -1.41 18.91 2.84
N ILE A 78 -0.63 19.20 3.88
CA ILE A 78 0.38 18.29 4.40
C ILE A 78 -0.03 17.85 5.80
N GLY A 79 0.11 16.56 6.11
CA GLY A 79 -0.25 16.00 7.40
C GLY A 79 0.90 15.23 8.03
N GLN A 80 0.91 15.22 9.37
CA GLN A 80 1.80 14.42 10.20
C GLN A 80 0.99 13.52 11.12
N VAL A 81 1.37 12.26 11.18
CA VAL A 81 1.00 11.36 12.27
C VAL A 81 2.23 11.24 13.18
N ALA A 82 2.14 11.79 14.38
CA ALA A 82 3.23 11.77 15.33
C ALA A 82 3.44 10.37 15.94
N ALA A 83 4.57 10.13 16.58
CA ALA A 83 4.90 8.82 17.15
C ALA A 83 3.89 8.34 18.22
N ASP A 84 3.18 9.27 18.85
CA ASP A 84 2.10 9.00 19.82
C ASP A 84 0.72 8.75 19.17
N GLY A 85 0.65 8.74 17.84
CA GLY A 85 -0.58 8.53 17.06
C GLY A 85 -1.44 9.78 16.88
N GLN A 86 -1.00 10.96 17.34
CA GLN A 86 -1.74 12.20 17.07
C GLN A 86 -1.59 12.64 15.63
N VAL A 87 -2.70 13.05 15.02
CA VAL A 87 -2.74 13.54 13.64
C VAL A 87 -2.81 15.07 13.63
N ARG A 88 -1.99 15.69 12.80
CA ARG A 88 -2.00 17.13 12.53
C ARG A 88 -1.98 17.37 11.04
N VAL A 89 -2.67 18.41 10.59
CA VAL A 89 -2.77 18.75 9.16
C VAL A 89 -2.57 20.25 9.02
N TRP A 90 -1.83 20.65 7.98
CA TRP A 90 -1.59 22.06 7.63
C TRP A 90 -1.93 22.30 6.16
N ARG A 91 -2.42 23.48 5.88
CA ARG A 91 -2.72 23.90 4.51
C ARG A 91 -1.43 24.37 3.82
N CYS A 92 -1.14 23.86 2.63
CA CYS A 92 0.09 24.21 1.89
C CYS A 92 0.09 25.61 1.32
N LYS A 93 -1.03 26.32 1.26
CA LYS A 93 -1.10 27.69 0.75
C LYS A 93 -0.46 28.73 1.68
N ASP A 94 -0.57 28.52 2.99
CA ASP A 94 -0.18 29.51 4.01
C ASP A 94 0.45 28.90 5.27
N GLY A 95 0.54 27.59 5.37
CA GLY A 95 1.10 26.89 6.53
C GLY A 95 0.18 26.86 7.75
N GLN A 96 -1.09 27.29 7.63
CA GLN A 96 -2.03 27.28 8.73
C GLN A 96 -2.37 25.86 9.16
N GLN A 97 -2.34 25.60 10.47
CA GLN A 97 -2.78 24.33 11.04
C GLN A 97 -4.31 24.22 11.01
N MET A 98 -4.78 23.09 10.53
CA MET A 98 -6.22 22.74 10.49
C MET A 98 -6.67 22.16 11.83
N THR A 99 -7.97 22.27 12.09
CA THR A 99 -8.58 21.61 13.25
C THR A 99 -8.68 20.11 13.00
N THR A 100 -8.16 19.31 13.93
CA THR A 100 -8.29 17.84 13.89
C THR A 100 -9.27 17.40 14.97
N SER A 101 -10.36 16.73 14.57
CA SER A 101 -11.39 16.19 15.46
C SER A 101 -11.30 14.65 15.46
N TYR A 102 -11.54 14.05 16.62
CA TYR A 102 -11.66 12.60 16.77
C TYR A 102 -13.10 12.16 17.07
N THR A 103 -14.04 13.11 17.05
CA THR A 103 -15.46 12.83 17.32
C THR A 103 -16.22 12.62 16.02
N HIS A 104 -16.92 11.48 15.92
CA HIS A 104 -17.79 11.14 14.81
C HIS A 104 -19.09 10.53 15.33
N ASP A 105 -20.23 10.97 14.83
CA ASP A 105 -21.58 10.54 15.27
C ASP A 105 -21.78 10.57 16.80
N GLY A 106 -21.18 11.57 17.45
CA GLY A 106 -21.26 11.74 18.90
C GLY A 106 -20.34 10.82 19.72
N VAL A 107 -19.52 10.00 19.07
CA VAL A 107 -18.54 9.10 19.72
C VAL A 107 -17.13 9.68 19.58
N ASP A 108 -16.39 9.70 20.68
CA ASP A 108 -14.99 10.07 20.71
C ASP A 108 -14.10 8.83 20.44
N HIS A 109 -13.34 8.89 19.36
CA HIS A 109 -12.44 7.82 18.91
C HIS A 109 -10.97 8.09 19.22
N GLN A 110 -10.62 9.18 19.94
CA GLN A 110 -9.25 9.62 20.12
C GLN A 110 -8.32 8.51 20.63
N THR A 111 -8.72 7.82 21.68
CA THR A 111 -7.88 6.75 22.28
C THR A 111 -7.69 5.58 21.30
N THR A 112 -8.75 5.15 20.63
CA THR A 112 -8.68 4.04 19.64
C THR A 112 -7.77 4.40 18.49
N VAL A 113 -7.90 5.62 17.93
CA VAL A 113 -7.10 6.13 16.84
C VAL A 113 -5.62 6.21 17.24
N GLN A 114 -5.33 6.84 18.38
CA GLN A 114 -3.95 7.00 18.84
C GLN A 114 -3.28 5.65 19.11
N ASN A 115 -3.98 4.72 19.75
CA ASN A 115 -3.45 3.38 19.99
C ASN A 115 -3.14 2.62 18.69
N TYR A 116 -3.96 2.78 17.65
CA TYR A 116 -3.74 2.15 16.36
C TYR A 116 -2.55 2.77 15.59
N LEU A 117 -2.42 4.11 15.63
CA LEU A 117 -1.43 4.87 14.87
C LEU A 117 -0.08 5.00 15.58
N ALA A 118 0.00 4.75 16.89
CA ALA A 118 1.24 4.89 17.63
C ALA A 118 2.32 3.94 17.12
N THR A 119 3.43 4.50 16.66
CA THR A 119 4.61 3.77 16.19
C THR A 119 5.86 4.62 16.29
N SER A 120 6.98 4.00 16.64
CA SER A 120 8.29 4.65 16.63
C SER A 120 8.98 4.59 15.25
N VAL A 121 8.41 3.85 14.29
CA VAL A 121 8.95 3.64 12.96
C VAL A 121 8.02 4.28 11.94
N PRO A 122 8.38 5.46 11.39
CA PRO A 122 7.51 6.20 10.47
C PRO A 122 7.04 5.39 9.26
N GLU A 123 7.89 4.51 8.74
CA GLU A 123 7.64 3.69 7.56
C GLU A 123 6.55 2.62 7.78
N ASN A 124 6.16 2.38 9.04
CA ASN A 124 5.07 1.46 9.35
C ASN A 124 3.69 2.01 8.98
N LEU A 125 3.52 3.34 8.93
CA LEU A 125 2.26 3.94 8.52
C LEU A 125 2.22 4.14 7.00
N GLN A 126 1.15 3.67 6.40
CA GLN A 126 0.90 3.77 4.96
C GLN A 126 -0.37 4.56 4.71
N PHE A 127 -0.34 5.39 3.69
CA PHE A 127 -1.42 6.31 3.37
C PHE A 127 -1.93 6.08 1.95
N LEU A 128 -3.25 6.15 1.79
CA LEU A 128 -3.92 6.15 0.49
C LEU A 128 -5.04 7.18 0.51
N THR A 129 -4.95 8.18 -0.34
CA THR A 129 -6.00 9.19 -0.45
C THR A 129 -6.93 8.86 -1.61
N ILE A 130 -8.22 8.80 -1.34
CA ILE A 130 -9.29 8.61 -2.32
C ILE A 130 -10.36 9.67 -2.03
N ASN A 131 -10.58 10.58 -2.97
CA ASN A 131 -11.45 11.74 -2.79
C ASN A 131 -11.06 12.51 -1.49
N ASP A 132 -12.01 12.73 -0.60
CA ASP A 132 -11.83 13.48 0.67
C ASP A 132 -11.37 12.61 1.85
N THR A 133 -11.03 11.36 1.61
CA THR A 133 -10.65 10.41 2.65
C THR A 133 -9.24 9.88 2.42
N THR A 134 -8.37 10.06 3.40
CA THR A 134 -7.07 9.40 3.45
C THR A 134 -7.18 8.18 4.37
N PHE A 135 -7.08 6.99 3.79
CA PHE A 135 -6.97 5.75 4.55
C PHE A 135 -5.57 5.63 5.12
N VAL A 136 -5.50 5.22 6.38
CA VAL A 136 -4.24 4.97 7.08
C VAL A 136 -4.25 3.56 7.64
N ASN A 137 -3.25 2.78 7.30
CA ASN A 137 -3.00 1.50 7.92
C ASN A 137 -1.62 1.46 8.57
N SER A 138 -1.51 0.68 9.63
CA SER A 138 -0.27 0.44 10.34
C SER A 138 0.14 -1.02 10.18
N ARG A 139 1.39 -1.23 9.72
CA ARG A 139 2.05 -2.53 9.65
C ARG A 139 3.03 -2.79 10.80
N ASP A 140 2.90 -2.02 11.89
CA ASP A 140 3.76 -2.16 13.05
C ASP A 140 3.54 -3.51 13.73
N THR A 141 4.58 -4.34 13.73
CA THR A 141 4.54 -5.69 14.30
C THR A 141 4.64 -5.71 15.82
N THR A 142 4.99 -4.59 16.43
CA THR A 142 5.12 -4.43 17.89
C THR A 142 3.83 -3.92 18.53
N ASN A 143 2.87 -3.44 17.71
CA ASN A 143 1.61 -2.89 18.17
C ASN A 143 0.47 -3.87 17.88
N ASP A 144 -0.09 -4.49 18.91
CA ASP A 144 -1.18 -5.46 18.77
C ASP A 144 -2.52 -4.81 18.38
N ASN A 145 -2.68 -3.49 18.57
CA ASN A 145 -3.88 -2.79 18.10
C ASN A 145 -3.97 -2.71 16.56
N THR A 146 -2.91 -3.07 15.84
CA THR A 146 -2.88 -3.12 14.37
C THR A 146 -3.23 -4.51 13.82
N LEU A 147 -3.35 -5.52 14.68
CA LEU A 147 -3.76 -6.86 14.31
C LEU A 147 -5.25 -6.87 14.03
N VAL A 148 -5.64 -7.25 12.83
CA VAL A 148 -7.07 -7.34 12.47
C VAL A 148 -7.73 -8.45 13.25
N GLY A 149 -8.80 -8.11 13.94
CA GLY A 149 -9.60 -9.03 14.74
C GLY A 149 -11.05 -9.06 14.32
N THR A 150 -11.85 -9.74 15.10
CA THR A 150 -13.30 -9.79 14.91
C THR A 150 -14.01 -9.49 16.22
N THR A 151 -15.20 -8.91 16.12
CA THR A 151 -16.08 -8.68 17.27
C THR A 151 -17.53 -8.86 16.89
N GLY A 152 -18.38 -9.00 17.92
CA GLY A 152 -19.80 -9.21 17.72
C GLY A 152 -20.09 -10.55 17.07
N THR A 153 -21.30 -11.04 17.26
CA THR A 153 -21.83 -12.24 16.64
C THR A 153 -23.04 -11.89 15.80
N THR A 154 -23.33 -12.74 14.84
CA THR A 154 -24.58 -12.71 14.10
C THR A 154 -25.75 -12.92 15.06
N THR A 155 -26.95 -12.61 14.61
CA THR A 155 -28.16 -12.70 15.45
C THR A 155 -28.35 -14.14 15.93
N ASP A 156 -28.59 -14.28 17.23
CA ASP A 156 -29.00 -15.55 17.83
C ASP A 156 -30.41 -15.95 17.40
N THR A 157 -30.67 -17.22 17.44
CA THR A 157 -32.04 -17.71 17.39
C THR A 157 -32.82 -17.20 18.61
N PRO A 158 -34.12 -16.89 18.47
CA PRO A 158 -34.91 -16.34 19.57
C PRO A 158 -34.96 -17.23 20.81
N ASP A 159 -34.88 -18.52 20.60
CA ASP A 159 -34.96 -19.54 21.66
C ASP A 159 -33.90 -20.62 21.39
N PRO A 160 -33.35 -21.31 22.41
CA PRO A 160 -32.29 -22.28 22.21
C PRO A 160 -32.78 -23.54 21.45
N HIS A 161 -34.03 -23.90 21.68
CA HIS A 161 -34.69 -24.99 20.96
C HIS A 161 -36.09 -24.56 20.54
N PHE A 162 -36.36 -24.69 19.25
CA PHE A 162 -37.57 -24.19 18.63
C PHE A 162 -38.01 -25.04 17.45
N GLY A 163 -39.28 -24.88 17.09
CA GLY A 163 -39.89 -25.53 15.95
C GLY A 163 -41.12 -24.72 15.48
N PHE A 164 -41.52 -24.94 14.26
CA PHE A 164 -42.71 -24.36 13.69
C PHE A 164 -43.55 -25.43 13.02
N LEU A 165 -44.83 -25.39 13.30
CA LEU A 165 -45.88 -26.21 12.68
C LEU A 165 -46.73 -25.30 11.82
N GLU A 166 -46.96 -25.64 10.58
CA GLU A 166 -47.92 -25.03 9.69
C GLU A 166 -49.11 -25.97 9.46
N LEU A 167 -50.31 -25.41 9.64
CA LEU A 167 -51.55 -26.09 9.23
C LEU A 167 -51.78 -25.77 7.75
N ILE A 168 -51.72 -26.79 6.88
CA ILE A 168 -51.87 -26.66 5.46
C ILE A 168 -53.34 -26.56 5.06
N ARG A 169 -54.16 -27.42 5.65
CA ARG A 169 -55.61 -27.47 5.40
C ARG A 169 -56.39 -28.07 6.56
N THR A 170 -57.66 -27.71 6.63
CA THR A 170 -58.59 -28.18 7.63
C THR A 170 -59.64 -29.08 6.98
N GLU A 171 -59.87 -30.26 7.55
CA GLU A 171 -60.83 -31.24 7.07
C GLU A 171 -61.61 -31.83 8.26
N ASN A 172 -62.88 -32.02 8.08
CA ASN A 172 -63.71 -32.73 9.10
C ASN A 172 -63.43 -34.22 9.12
N GLY A 173 -63.48 -34.80 10.32
CA GLY A 173 -63.28 -36.23 10.49
C GLY A 173 -61.79 -36.69 10.41
N ARG A 174 -60.87 -35.76 10.39
CA ARG A 174 -59.43 -36.03 10.38
C ARG A 174 -58.83 -35.81 11.77
N GLN A 175 -57.71 -36.52 12.04
CA GLN A 175 -56.94 -36.40 13.26
C GLN A 175 -55.72 -35.50 13.01
N TYR A 176 -55.59 -34.45 13.85
CA TYR A 176 -54.46 -33.54 13.87
C TYR A 176 -53.61 -33.84 15.09
N GLY A 177 -52.41 -34.34 14.86
CA GLY A 177 -51.54 -34.70 15.95
C GLY A 177 -50.09 -34.45 15.68
N ILE A 178 -49.36 -34.23 16.74
CA ILE A 178 -47.89 -34.03 16.69
C ILE A 178 -47.22 -35.00 17.63
N ASN A 179 -46.04 -35.44 17.29
CA ASN A 179 -45.16 -36.19 18.18
C ASN A 179 -44.04 -35.28 18.68
N LEU A 180 -43.88 -35.21 20.01
CA LEU A 180 -42.82 -34.46 20.65
C LEU A 180 -41.95 -35.42 21.43
N HIS A 181 -40.66 -35.48 21.05
CA HIS A 181 -39.68 -36.33 21.67
C HIS A 181 -38.66 -35.51 22.47
N GLY A 182 -38.23 -35.93 23.63
CA GLY A 182 -37.17 -35.31 24.38
C GLY A 182 -37.56 -34.21 25.37
N THR A 183 -38.79 -34.17 25.85
CA THR A 183 -39.34 -33.07 26.68
C THR A 183 -38.80 -33.00 28.13
N ASN A 184 -38.15 -34.07 28.64
CA ASN A 184 -37.61 -34.19 29.99
C ASN A 184 -36.15 -34.60 29.97
N VAL A 185 -35.28 -33.73 29.51
CA VAL A 185 -33.89 -34.09 29.27
C VAL A 185 -32.95 -33.25 30.15
N GLU A 186 -32.05 -33.91 30.84
CA GLU A 186 -30.99 -33.20 31.56
C GLU A 186 -30.02 -32.57 30.57
N GLN A 187 -29.65 -31.31 30.83
CA GLN A 187 -28.69 -30.61 30.02
C GLN A 187 -27.25 -31.07 30.36
N THR A 188 -26.56 -31.57 29.40
CA THR A 188 -25.16 -31.93 29.51
C THR A 188 -24.35 -31.13 28.46
N THR A 189 -23.27 -30.56 28.89
CA THR A 189 -22.33 -29.94 27.94
C THR A 189 -21.48 -31.01 27.31
N VAL A 190 -21.54 -31.14 26.00
CA VAL A 190 -20.70 -32.06 25.24
C VAL A 190 -19.69 -31.26 24.45
N ASN A 191 -18.43 -31.56 24.68
CA ASN A 191 -17.33 -31.02 23.93
C ASN A 191 -16.98 -31.96 22.77
N ARG A 192 -16.81 -31.45 21.58
CA ARG A 192 -16.43 -32.20 20.37
C ARG A 192 -15.21 -31.58 19.75
N ALA A 193 -14.23 -32.39 19.40
CA ALA A 193 -13.09 -31.94 18.66
C ALA A 193 -13.51 -31.40 17.29
N THR A 194 -13.02 -30.20 16.92
CA THR A 194 -13.24 -29.61 15.61
C THR A 194 -11.98 -29.64 14.77
N ARG A 195 -10.81 -29.72 15.42
CA ARG A 195 -9.52 -29.81 14.74
C ARG A 195 -8.54 -30.66 15.54
N ILE A 196 -7.76 -31.46 14.82
CA ILE A 196 -6.71 -32.32 15.38
C ILE A 196 -5.41 -32.12 14.60
N LYS A 197 -4.28 -32.43 15.25
CA LYS A 197 -2.97 -32.51 14.58
C LYS A 197 -2.14 -33.66 15.18
N ILE A 198 -1.11 -34.03 14.46
CA ILE A 198 -0.07 -34.90 14.96
C ILE A 198 0.88 -34.07 15.82
N GLN A 199 1.00 -34.36 17.12
CA GLN A 199 1.77 -33.59 18.09
C GLN A 199 3.27 -33.76 17.91
N SER A 200 3.70 -34.99 17.60
CA SER A 200 5.11 -35.29 17.37
C SER A 200 5.24 -36.23 16.19
N ASP A 201 5.87 -35.76 15.18
CA ASP A 201 6.42 -36.57 14.12
C ASP A 201 7.81 -37.04 14.58
N THR A 202 7.88 -38.09 15.42
CA THR A 202 9.15 -38.77 15.55
C THR A 202 9.37 -39.48 14.22
N LEU A 203 10.11 -38.81 13.37
CA LEU A 203 10.80 -39.45 12.25
C LEU A 203 11.75 -40.50 12.88
N ASP A 204 11.22 -41.65 13.26
CA ASP A 204 12.04 -42.82 13.43
C ASP A 204 12.50 -43.17 11.99
N GLU A 205 13.72 -42.79 11.68
CA GLU A 205 14.47 -43.35 10.57
C GLU A 205 14.64 -44.84 10.91
N SER A 206 13.59 -45.62 10.65
CA SER A 206 13.69 -47.08 10.91
C SER A 206 14.70 -47.63 9.93
N ASN A 207 15.83 -48.01 10.46
CA ASN A 207 16.80 -48.88 9.84
C ASN A 207 16.16 -50.26 9.59
N GLY A 208 15.30 -50.37 8.60
CA GLY A 208 14.61 -51.66 8.25
C GLY A 208 15.11 -52.17 6.92
N THR A 209 15.66 -53.35 6.94
CA THR A 209 15.90 -54.19 5.76
C THR A 209 14.59 -54.50 5.07
N GLY A 210 14.12 -53.69 4.18
CA GLY A 210 12.90 -53.91 3.44
C GLY A 210 12.32 -52.68 2.76
N HIS A 211 11.40 -52.91 1.84
CA HIS A 211 10.67 -51.87 1.15
C HIS A 211 10.03 -50.90 2.13
N CYS A 212 10.01 -49.63 1.78
CA CYS A 212 9.23 -48.64 2.51
C CYS A 212 7.79 -49.18 2.70
N PRO A 213 7.26 -49.17 3.92
CA PRO A 213 5.87 -49.59 4.12
C PRO A 213 4.95 -48.77 3.20
N GLY A 214 4.01 -49.48 2.60
CA GLY A 214 3.15 -48.87 1.58
C GLY A 214 2.39 -47.63 2.06
N VAL A 215 2.18 -46.71 1.14
CA VAL A 215 1.25 -45.58 1.31
C VAL A 215 -0.12 -46.12 1.72
N GLY A 216 -0.63 -45.68 2.85
CA GLY A 216 -1.89 -46.18 3.38
C GLY A 216 -2.70 -45.10 4.09
N THR A 217 -3.99 -45.32 4.10
CA THR A 217 -4.94 -44.56 4.91
C THR A 217 -5.52 -45.47 5.95
N GLN A 218 -5.41 -45.17 7.23
CA GLN A 218 -6.00 -45.93 8.31
C GLN A 218 -6.94 -45.04 9.13
N VAL A 219 -8.13 -45.57 9.41
CA VAL A 219 -9.15 -44.88 10.21
C VAL A 219 -9.08 -45.43 11.63
N PHE A 220 -9.12 -44.54 12.59
CA PHE A 220 -9.15 -44.85 14.02
C PHE A 220 -10.45 -44.35 14.62
N SER A 221 -11.07 -45.19 15.46
CA SER A 221 -12.19 -44.83 16.32
C SER A 221 -11.75 -45.03 17.77
N ILE A 222 -11.77 -43.94 18.52
CA ILE A 222 -11.16 -43.88 19.84
C ILE A 222 -12.18 -43.54 20.92
N ASP A 223 -12.16 -44.34 21.94
CA ASP A 223 -12.81 -44.09 23.21
C ASP A 223 -11.76 -44.09 24.31
N GLN A 224 -11.77 -43.05 25.18
CA GLN A 224 -10.78 -42.88 26.25
C GLN A 224 -11.45 -42.36 27.53
N GLY A 225 -11.67 -43.23 28.49
CA GLY A 225 -12.35 -42.88 29.73
C GLY A 225 -13.81 -42.52 29.52
N SER A 226 -14.17 -41.27 29.83
CA SER A 226 -15.51 -40.69 29.55
C SER A 226 -15.64 -40.06 28.18
N LYS A 227 -14.58 -40.09 27.35
CA LYS A 227 -14.55 -39.52 26.03
C LYS A 227 -14.78 -40.61 25.00
N THR A 228 -15.68 -40.37 24.06
CA THR A 228 -16.13 -41.41 23.13
C THR A 228 -16.08 -40.94 21.68
N ASN A 229 -15.98 -41.88 20.78
CA ASN A 229 -16.28 -41.76 19.37
C ASN A 229 -15.50 -40.65 18.60
N LEU A 230 -14.23 -40.42 18.99
CA LEU A 230 -13.33 -39.59 18.17
C LEU A 230 -12.88 -40.44 16.97
N ILE A 231 -13.32 -40.06 15.77
CA ILE A 231 -12.98 -40.78 14.55
C ILE A 231 -12.11 -39.89 13.68
N PHE A 232 -10.94 -40.37 13.34
CA PHE A 232 -10.03 -39.67 12.43
C PHE A 232 -9.29 -40.68 11.55
N ARG A 233 -8.74 -40.23 10.48
CA ARG A 233 -7.85 -40.98 9.61
C ARG A 233 -6.47 -40.40 9.58
N ILE A 234 -5.48 -41.26 9.51
CA ILE A 234 -4.11 -40.85 9.22
C ILE A 234 -3.81 -41.23 7.77
N ASN A 235 -3.50 -40.25 6.97
CA ASN A 235 -3.01 -40.40 5.61
C ASN A 235 -1.48 -40.45 5.66
N THR A 236 -0.89 -41.51 5.15
CA THR A 236 0.57 -41.60 5.03
C THR A 236 0.94 -41.60 3.55
N LEU A 237 1.60 -40.53 3.11
CA LEU A 237 2.15 -40.41 1.77
C LEU A 237 3.66 -40.67 1.85
N GLY A 238 4.13 -41.81 1.39
CA GLY A 238 5.54 -42.13 1.38
C GLY A 238 6.19 -41.83 0.05
N GLN A 239 7.35 -41.16 0.06
CA GLN A 239 8.23 -41.10 -1.08
C GLN A 239 9.45 -41.95 -0.84
N GLN A 240 9.73 -42.85 -1.77
CA GLN A 240 10.92 -43.67 -1.76
C GLN A 240 12.05 -42.97 -2.51
N GLY A 241 13.16 -42.70 -1.84
CA GLY A 241 14.37 -42.10 -2.44
C GLY A 241 15.57 -42.98 -2.25
N VAL A 242 16.43 -43.08 -3.24
CA VAL A 242 17.74 -43.75 -3.11
C VAL A 242 18.70 -42.79 -2.42
N SER A 243 19.27 -43.19 -1.27
CA SER A 243 20.25 -42.36 -0.55
C SER A 243 21.69 -42.81 -0.81
N PRO A 244 22.60 -41.94 -1.24
CA PRO A 244 23.98 -42.27 -1.52
C PRO A 244 24.89 -42.43 -0.27
N ASN A 245 24.39 -42.22 0.95
CA ASN A 245 25.26 -42.04 2.12
C ASN A 245 25.02 -43.04 3.28
N TYR A 246 24.49 -44.22 3.05
CA TYR A 246 24.36 -45.24 4.11
C TYR A 246 25.34 -46.38 4.00
N SER A 247 25.81 -46.84 5.18
CA SER A 247 26.82 -47.90 5.32
C SER A 247 26.32 -49.28 4.91
N ALA A 248 27.23 -50.07 4.42
CA ALA A 248 27.08 -51.31 3.64
C ALA A 248 26.39 -52.54 4.27
N ASN A 249 25.50 -52.38 5.31
CA ASN A 249 24.90 -53.54 5.97
C ASN A 249 23.39 -53.67 5.85
N GLU A 250 22.72 -52.80 5.08
CA GLU A 250 21.27 -52.83 4.96
C GLU A 250 20.83 -52.74 3.48
N ASN A 251 21.02 -53.84 2.76
CA ASN A 251 20.53 -53.95 1.39
C ASN A 251 19.11 -54.44 1.33
N GLY A 252 18.20 -53.64 0.66
CA GLY A 252 16.90 -54.14 0.22
C GLY A 252 17.04 -55.32 -0.77
N PRO A 253 15.93 -56.00 -1.13
CA PRO A 253 15.94 -57.17 -1.99
C PRO A 253 16.53 -56.93 -3.38
N ASP A 254 16.70 -55.70 -3.79
CA ASP A 254 17.34 -55.24 -5.05
C ASP A 254 18.77 -54.74 -4.87
N GLY A 255 19.35 -54.78 -3.66
CA GLY A 255 20.72 -54.33 -3.38
C GLY A 255 20.86 -52.82 -3.25
N GLN A 256 19.78 -52.07 -3.19
CA GLN A 256 19.79 -50.57 -3.06
C GLN A 256 19.45 -50.15 -1.64
N ASN A 257 20.04 -49.06 -1.18
CA ASN A 257 19.71 -48.44 0.09
C ASN A 257 18.55 -47.43 -0.11
N TYR A 258 17.47 -47.62 0.60
CA TYR A 258 16.31 -46.73 0.50
C TYR A 258 16.15 -45.87 1.74
N ARG A 259 15.87 -44.59 1.53
CA ARG A 259 15.42 -43.65 2.55
C ARG A 259 13.94 -43.38 2.33
N CYS A 260 13.13 -43.63 3.32
CA CYS A 260 11.71 -43.34 3.27
C CYS A 260 11.42 -42.01 3.96
N SER A 261 10.88 -41.06 3.21
CA SER A 261 10.27 -39.88 3.79
C SER A 261 8.75 -40.01 3.73
N TYR A 262 8.08 -39.70 4.84
CA TYR A 262 6.63 -39.79 4.92
C TYR A 262 6.07 -38.42 5.24
N ASN A 263 5.12 -37.97 4.43
CA ASN A 263 4.27 -36.86 4.78
C ASN A 263 2.98 -37.43 5.39
N ARG A 264 2.62 -36.99 6.58
CA ARG A 264 1.52 -37.52 7.35
C ARG A 264 0.54 -36.43 7.72
N GLU A 265 -0.71 -36.73 7.54
CA GLU A 265 -1.80 -35.86 7.85
C GLU A 265 -2.84 -36.56 8.67
N ALA A 266 -3.26 -35.95 9.78
CA ALA A 266 -4.40 -36.43 10.54
C ALA A 266 -5.65 -35.65 10.14
N VAL A 267 -6.64 -36.33 9.63
CA VAL A 267 -7.91 -35.74 9.18
C VAL A 267 -9.02 -36.17 10.13
N LEU A 268 -9.65 -35.23 10.80
CA LEU A 268 -10.79 -35.47 11.65
C LEU A 268 -12.00 -35.88 10.79
N LEU A 269 -12.65 -36.95 11.13
CA LEU A 269 -13.87 -37.44 10.49
C LEU A 269 -15.10 -37.25 11.39
N HIS A 270 -14.93 -37.41 12.70
CA HIS A 270 -15.96 -37.18 13.69
C HIS A 270 -15.34 -36.73 15.01
N GLY A 271 -15.85 -35.66 15.57
CA GLY A 271 -15.25 -34.96 16.72
C GLY A 271 -15.44 -35.67 18.07
N GLY A 272 -16.21 -36.75 18.09
CA GLY A 272 -16.52 -37.51 19.33
C GLY A 272 -17.26 -36.68 20.36
N GLU A 273 -17.28 -37.18 21.58
CA GLU A 273 -17.88 -36.48 22.74
C GLU A 273 -16.92 -36.49 23.93
N GLY A 274 -16.86 -35.37 24.66
CA GLY A 274 -16.00 -35.19 25.83
C GLY A 274 -14.57 -34.71 25.50
N TRP A 275 -14.26 -34.46 24.25
CA TRP A 275 -12.93 -34.06 23.80
C TRP A 275 -12.74 -32.54 23.88
N VAL A 276 -11.65 -32.08 24.46
CA VAL A 276 -11.32 -30.68 24.64
C VAL A 276 -9.93 -30.33 24.09
N THR A 277 -9.70 -29.10 23.78
CA THR A 277 -8.39 -28.61 23.32
C THR A 277 -7.27 -28.98 24.30
N GLY A 278 -6.22 -29.58 23.75
CA GLY A 278 -5.09 -30.10 24.51
C GLY A 278 -5.18 -31.58 24.83
N ASP A 279 -6.31 -32.23 24.61
CA ASP A 279 -6.44 -33.69 24.77
C ASP A 279 -5.54 -34.41 23.77
N THR A 280 -4.95 -35.50 24.23
CA THR A 280 -4.03 -36.30 23.42
C THR A 280 -4.45 -37.74 23.36
N VAL A 281 -4.27 -38.36 22.21
CA VAL A 281 -4.53 -39.75 21.95
C VAL A 281 -3.33 -40.34 21.24
N THR A 282 -2.87 -41.47 21.71
CA THR A 282 -1.80 -42.24 21.07
C THR A 282 -2.41 -43.45 20.34
N VAL A 283 -2.19 -43.50 19.05
CA VAL A 283 -2.64 -44.60 18.18
C VAL A 283 -1.44 -45.33 17.60
N ALA A 284 -1.60 -46.63 17.51
CA ALA A 284 -0.60 -47.51 16.90
C ALA A 284 -0.98 -47.79 15.44
N LEU A 285 -0.08 -47.52 14.55
CA LEU A 285 -0.21 -47.86 13.13
C LEU A 285 0.65 -49.08 12.87
N ASP A 286 0.02 -50.19 12.66
CA ASP A 286 0.72 -51.44 12.38
C ASP A 286 1.01 -51.56 10.88
N THR A 287 2.28 -51.65 10.58
CA THR A 287 2.73 -52.11 9.27
C THR A 287 3.14 -53.61 9.35
N ALA A 288 3.32 -54.25 8.22
CA ALA A 288 3.65 -55.67 8.16
C ALA A 288 4.89 -56.11 8.99
N SER A 289 5.70 -55.16 9.47
CA SER A 289 6.93 -55.46 10.21
C SER A 289 7.21 -54.55 11.42
N THR A 290 6.47 -53.44 11.61
CA THR A 290 6.75 -52.48 12.69
C THR A 290 5.49 -51.70 13.07
N THR A 291 5.32 -51.49 14.37
CA THR A 291 4.24 -50.67 14.94
C THR A 291 4.76 -49.28 15.24
N TYR A 292 4.12 -48.24 14.70
CA TYR A 292 4.45 -46.83 14.94
C TYR A 292 3.38 -46.18 15.82
N ASN A 293 3.79 -45.51 16.87
CA ASN A 293 2.91 -44.79 17.76
C ASN A 293 2.85 -43.30 17.39
N TYR A 294 1.66 -42.81 17.12
CA TYR A 294 1.39 -41.41 16.87
C TYR A 294 0.58 -40.80 17.98
N THR A 295 1.02 -39.64 18.45
CA THR A 295 0.23 -38.84 19.38
C THR A 295 -0.52 -37.79 18.62
N ILE A 296 -1.82 -37.83 18.63
CA ILE A 296 -2.75 -36.87 18.07
C ILE A 296 -3.19 -35.91 19.19
N VAL A 297 -3.15 -34.64 18.95
CA VAL A 297 -3.66 -33.63 19.88
C VAL A 297 -4.90 -32.97 19.28
N VAL A 298 -5.89 -32.76 20.12
CA VAL A 298 -7.05 -31.92 19.79
C VAL A 298 -6.59 -30.45 19.86
N GLU A 299 -6.53 -29.80 18.70
CA GLU A 299 -6.14 -28.39 18.62
C GLU A 299 -7.26 -27.44 18.98
N ASP A 300 -8.48 -27.83 18.63
CA ASP A 300 -9.66 -27.04 18.88
C ASP A 300 -10.88 -27.91 19.14
N HIS A 301 -11.84 -27.39 19.90
CA HIS A 301 -13.09 -28.11 20.21
C HIS A 301 -14.26 -27.11 20.24
N GLU A 302 -15.43 -27.62 19.99
CA GLU A 302 -16.71 -26.96 20.15
C GLU A 302 -17.44 -27.51 21.37
N SER A 303 -17.95 -26.62 22.21
CA SER A 303 -18.79 -26.96 23.35
C SER A 303 -20.25 -26.79 23.00
N THR A 304 -20.99 -27.90 22.97
CA THR A 304 -22.42 -27.90 22.70
C THR A 304 -23.19 -28.34 23.92
N VAL A 305 -24.23 -27.64 24.30
CA VAL A 305 -25.14 -28.11 25.37
C VAL A 305 -26.06 -29.16 24.77
N LEU A 306 -25.87 -30.39 25.15
CA LEU A 306 -26.71 -31.50 24.74
C LEU A 306 -27.53 -31.98 25.93
N ASN A 307 -28.69 -32.53 25.63
CA ASN A 307 -29.53 -33.16 26.63
C ASN A 307 -29.09 -34.64 26.80
N ALA A 308 -28.73 -34.99 28.00
CA ALA A 308 -28.06 -36.28 28.29
C ALA A 308 -28.93 -37.53 28.15
N THR A 309 -30.22 -37.41 28.37
CA THR A 309 -31.12 -38.55 28.35
C THR A 309 -32.45 -38.19 27.71
N ILE A 310 -32.75 -38.90 26.65
CA ILE A 310 -34.11 -38.91 26.12
C ILE A 310 -34.88 -39.84 27.07
N ASN A 311 -35.92 -39.31 27.71
CA ASN A 311 -36.77 -40.12 28.53
C ASN A 311 -37.55 -41.11 27.63
N THR A 312 -37.15 -42.34 27.61
CA THR A 312 -37.76 -43.38 26.76
C THR A 312 -39.25 -43.61 27.04
N ASN A 313 -39.75 -43.07 28.13
CA ASN A 313 -41.18 -43.16 28.47
C ASN A 313 -41.94 -41.87 28.14
N GLY A 314 -41.26 -40.83 27.56
CA GLY A 314 -41.79 -39.49 27.39
C GLY A 314 -42.09 -39.14 25.97
N ASP A 315 -42.38 -40.05 25.10
CA ASP A 315 -42.91 -39.77 23.79
C ASP A 315 -44.25 -39.11 23.92
N GLY A 316 -44.26 -37.79 24.14
CA GLY A 316 -45.47 -37.03 24.22
C GLY A 316 -46.08 -36.90 22.83
N VAL A 317 -46.98 -37.83 22.56
CA VAL A 317 -47.84 -37.68 21.38
C VAL A 317 -48.99 -36.80 21.77
N VAL A 318 -49.00 -35.61 21.20
CA VAL A 318 -50.11 -34.65 21.36
C VAL A 318 -51.05 -34.91 20.19
N ARG A 319 -52.19 -35.59 20.51
CA ARG A 319 -53.19 -35.86 19.50
C ARG A 319 -54.53 -35.30 20.00
N PRO A 320 -54.98 -34.16 19.45
CA PRO A 320 -56.35 -33.70 19.73
C PRO A 320 -57.35 -34.77 19.26
N GLU A 321 -58.46 -34.87 19.98
CA GLU A 321 -59.55 -35.75 19.56
C GLU A 321 -59.96 -35.49 18.11
N PRO A 322 -60.28 -36.55 17.32
CA PRO A 322 -60.76 -36.36 15.96
C PRO A 322 -61.99 -35.42 15.99
N THR A 323 -61.95 -34.39 15.16
CA THR A 323 -63.12 -33.47 15.03
C THR A 323 -64.31 -34.29 14.49
N PRO A 324 -65.43 -34.39 15.23
CA PRO A 324 -66.62 -35.04 14.72
C PRO A 324 -67.16 -34.27 13.52
N PHE A 325 -67.68 -34.99 12.55
CA PHE A 325 -68.39 -34.38 11.42
C PHE A 325 -69.68 -33.80 11.94
N ASP A 326 -69.72 -32.50 12.07
CA ASP A 326 -70.93 -31.72 12.36
C ASP A 326 -71.15 -30.77 11.20
N ALA A 327 -72.27 -30.89 10.47
CA ALA A 327 -72.59 -30.06 9.35
C ALA A 327 -72.81 -28.59 9.72
N ASP A 328 -73.07 -28.33 11.00
CA ASP A 328 -73.36 -26.96 11.48
C ASP A 328 -72.19 -26.28 12.18
N THR A 329 -71.08 -26.98 12.43
CA THR A 329 -69.85 -26.46 13.02
C THR A 329 -68.70 -26.51 12.04
N ALA A 330 -68.23 -25.36 11.57
CA ALA A 330 -67.04 -25.27 10.72
C ALA A 330 -65.79 -25.58 11.54
N VAL A 331 -64.96 -26.54 11.06
CA VAL A 331 -63.64 -26.79 11.62
C VAL A 331 -62.75 -25.66 11.18
N THR A 332 -62.25 -24.87 12.12
CA THR A 332 -61.38 -23.73 11.86
C THR A 332 -59.93 -24.06 12.24
N ALA A 333 -59.00 -23.34 11.64
CA ALA A 333 -57.60 -23.45 12.02
C ALA A 333 -57.38 -23.13 13.50
N ASP A 334 -58.08 -22.14 14.02
CA ASP A 334 -57.94 -21.71 15.43
C ASP A 334 -58.38 -22.81 16.40
N THR A 335 -59.43 -23.58 16.05
CA THR A 335 -59.91 -24.70 16.88
C THR A 335 -58.87 -25.82 16.96
N ILE A 336 -58.28 -26.16 15.81
CA ILE A 336 -57.25 -27.21 15.74
C ILE A 336 -55.95 -26.75 16.45
N ILE A 337 -55.53 -25.54 16.20
CA ILE A 337 -54.30 -24.98 16.80
C ILE A 337 -54.50 -24.86 18.31
N GLY A 338 -55.62 -24.31 18.75
CA GLY A 338 -55.98 -24.22 20.18
C GLY A 338 -55.92 -25.57 20.87
N GLY A 339 -56.55 -26.58 20.29
CA GLY A 339 -56.55 -27.99 20.83
C GLY A 339 -55.11 -28.59 20.91
N ILE A 340 -54.27 -28.33 19.92
CA ILE A 340 -52.84 -28.74 19.97
C ILE A 340 -52.11 -28.05 21.12
N ILE A 341 -52.31 -26.72 21.26
CA ILE A 341 -51.65 -25.93 22.31
C ILE A 341 -52.07 -26.36 23.70
N GLU A 342 -53.34 -26.62 23.90
CA GLU A 342 -53.88 -27.09 25.18
C GLU A 342 -53.36 -28.48 25.58
N ALA A 343 -53.11 -29.36 24.63
CA ALA A 343 -52.60 -30.71 24.84
C ALA A 343 -51.08 -30.80 24.99
N LEU A 344 -50.32 -29.68 24.98
CA LEU A 344 -48.88 -29.72 25.08
C LEU A 344 -48.36 -30.19 26.45
N PRO A 345 -47.25 -30.98 26.43
CA PRO A 345 -46.62 -31.34 27.69
C PRO A 345 -45.95 -30.19 28.38
N THR A 346 -45.73 -30.31 29.68
CA THR A 346 -44.98 -29.30 30.46
C THR A 346 -43.56 -29.18 29.96
N GLY A 347 -43.02 -27.91 29.85
CA GLY A 347 -41.65 -27.64 29.38
C GLY A 347 -41.55 -27.18 27.94
N ILE A 348 -42.63 -27.28 27.18
CA ILE A 348 -42.72 -26.68 25.85
C ILE A 348 -43.73 -25.54 25.91
N THR A 349 -43.32 -24.37 25.39
CA THR A 349 -44.21 -23.22 25.22
C THR A 349 -44.61 -23.10 23.75
N ALA A 350 -45.82 -22.70 23.50
CA ALA A 350 -46.31 -22.51 22.14
C ALA A 350 -46.94 -21.13 21.96
N LYS A 351 -46.81 -20.60 20.77
CA LYS A 351 -47.41 -19.36 20.36
C LYS A 351 -48.17 -19.57 19.05
N HIS A 352 -49.42 -19.24 19.03
CA HIS A 352 -50.24 -19.24 17.81
C HIS A 352 -49.81 -18.06 16.91
N ILE A 353 -49.47 -18.34 15.66
CA ILE A 353 -49.06 -17.36 14.65
C ILE A 353 -49.72 -17.69 13.32
N GLY A 354 -50.76 -16.92 12.98
CA GLY A 354 -51.50 -17.14 11.74
C GLY A 354 -52.11 -18.54 11.64
N ASN A 355 -51.70 -19.33 10.64
CA ASN A 355 -52.11 -20.70 10.47
C ASN A 355 -51.11 -21.71 11.05
N GLY A 356 -50.24 -21.29 11.96
CA GLY A 356 -49.17 -22.12 12.51
C GLY A 356 -48.95 -21.93 14.01
N ILE A 357 -48.12 -22.80 14.55
CA ILE A 357 -47.72 -22.78 15.95
C ILE A 357 -46.20 -22.72 16.03
N TYR A 358 -45.68 -21.72 16.73
CA TYR A 358 -44.29 -21.66 17.13
C TYR A 358 -44.07 -22.34 18.45
N PHE A 359 -43.18 -23.31 18.50
CA PHE A 359 -42.79 -24.04 19.71
C PHE A 359 -41.43 -23.54 20.19
N SER A 360 -41.26 -23.42 21.48
CA SER A 360 -39.96 -23.19 22.10
C SER A 360 -39.82 -23.91 23.40
N SER A 361 -38.58 -24.31 23.72
CA SER A 361 -38.26 -25.01 24.97
C SER A 361 -36.79 -24.67 25.36
N GLN A 362 -36.51 -24.74 26.66
CA GLN A 362 -35.12 -24.69 27.16
C GLN A 362 -34.39 -26.00 26.92
N ASN A 363 -35.14 -27.11 26.70
CA ASN A 363 -34.63 -28.42 26.47
C ASN A 363 -34.77 -28.83 24.99
N LYS A 364 -33.85 -29.62 24.49
CA LYS A 364 -33.88 -30.14 23.12
C LYS A 364 -35.15 -31.00 22.95
N PHE A 365 -35.85 -30.75 21.88
CA PHE A 365 -37.00 -31.59 21.48
C PHE A 365 -37.00 -31.79 19.96
N GLN A 366 -37.66 -32.89 19.55
CA GLN A 366 -37.92 -33.18 18.15
C GLN A 366 -39.42 -33.04 17.92
N LEU A 367 -39.79 -32.40 16.83
CA LEU A 367 -41.16 -32.17 16.43
C LEU A 367 -41.45 -32.93 15.14
N GLU A 368 -42.46 -33.76 15.17
CA GLU A 368 -42.95 -34.53 14.02
C GLU A 368 -44.45 -34.38 13.89
N VAL A 369 -44.96 -34.38 12.69
CA VAL A 369 -46.43 -34.36 12.41
C VAL A 369 -46.89 -35.80 12.14
N VAL A 370 -48.11 -36.10 12.54
CA VAL A 370 -48.72 -37.42 12.32
C VAL A 370 -49.25 -37.56 10.89
N GLU A 371 -49.81 -36.49 10.32
CA GLU A 371 -50.37 -36.43 8.97
C GLU A 371 -49.71 -35.30 8.20
N ASP A 372 -48.82 -35.62 7.31
CA ASP A 372 -48.00 -34.63 6.55
C ASP A 372 -48.76 -33.94 5.42
N ASP A 373 -49.89 -34.41 5.01
CA ASP A 373 -50.79 -33.78 4.05
C ASP A 373 -51.70 -32.70 4.67
N LEU A 374 -51.89 -32.72 5.99
CA LEU A 374 -52.67 -31.76 6.74
C LEU A 374 -51.80 -30.70 7.43
N MET A 375 -50.62 -31.09 7.90
CA MET A 375 -49.74 -30.25 8.68
C MET A 375 -48.30 -30.47 8.20
N ARG A 376 -47.47 -29.44 8.35
CA ARG A 376 -46.03 -29.45 8.07
C ARG A 376 -45.29 -28.90 9.25
N CYS A 377 -44.19 -29.51 9.63
CA CYS A 377 -43.31 -28.99 10.67
C CYS A 377 -41.87 -28.92 10.20
N PHE A 378 -41.14 -28.00 10.78
CA PHE A 378 -39.68 -27.90 10.64
C PHE A 378 -39.09 -27.28 11.90
N GLN A 379 -37.82 -27.51 12.11
CA GLN A 379 -37.08 -26.95 13.26
C GLN A 379 -35.91 -26.09 12.77
N SER A 380 -34.69 -26.45 13.11
CA SER A 380 -33.51 -25.70 12.76
C SER A 380 -33.02 -25.93 11.32
N SER A 381 -33.53 -26.94 10.63
CA SER A 381 -33.16 -27.29 9.26
C SER A 381 -34.33 -27.74 8.43
N ILE A 382 -34.20 -27.53 7.11
CA ILE A 382 -35.17 -27.98 6.11
C ILE A 382 -34.44 -28.34 4.82
N ASN A 383 -34.97 -29.28 4.05
CA ASN A 383 -34.32 -29.73 2.81
C ASN A 383 -34.88 -29.06 1.56
N ASP A 384 -36.03 -28.38 1.63
CA ASP A 384 -36.66 -27.69 0.50
C ASP A 384 -37.29 -26.37 0.94
N VAL A 385 -36.87 -25.29 0.32
CA VAL A 385 -37.37 -23.92 0.56
C VAL A 385 -38.86 -23.80 0.25
N GLN A 386 -39.39 -24.58 -0.70
CA GLN A 386 -40.83 -24.55 -1.05
C GLN A 386 -41.73 -24.97 0.12
N ASN A 387 -41.16 -25.63 1.10
CA ASN A 387 -41.87 -26.08 2.28
C ASN A 387 -41.89 -25.04 3.41
N LEU A 388 -41.27 -23.88 3.23
CA LEU A 388 -41.28 -22.79 4.20
C LEU A 388 -42.60 -22.00 4.14
N PRO A 389 -43.22 -21.72 5.31
CA PRO A 389 -44.48 -21.00 5.36
C PRO A 389 -44.35 -19.50 5.07
N ASN A 390 -45.43 -18.87 4.62
CA ASN A 390 -45.50 -17.44 4.43
C ASN A 390 -45.80 -16.68 5.74
N GLN A 391 -46.03 -17.40 6.82
CA GLN A 391 -46.31 -16.85 8.17
C GLN A 391 -45.44 -17.61 9.17
N CYS A 392 -44.69 -16.87 9.97
CA CYS A 392 -43.80 -17.47 10.97
C CYS A 392 -43.48 -16.45 12.07
N LYS A 393 -42.68 -16.87 13.04
CA LYS A 393 -42.12 -15.99 14.06
C LYS A 393 -41.05 -15.08 13.43
N HIS A 394 -41.16 -13.78 13.68
CA HIS A 394 -40.10 -12.87 13.28
C HIS A 394 -38.75 -13.26 13.90
N GLY A 395 -37.73 -13.28 13.09
CA GLY A 395 -36.39 -13.69 13.52
C GLY A 395 -36.13 -15.21 13.53
N TYR A 396 -37.09 -16.05 13.11
CA TYR A 396 -36.87 -17.49 12.97
C TYR A 396 -35.78 -17.77 11.94
N ILE A 397 -34.78 -18.56 12.32
CA ILE A 397 -33.66 -18.91 11.42
C ILE A 397 -33.69 -20.41 11.15
N VAL A 398 -33.60 -20.77 9.89
CA VAL A 398 -33.57 -22.15 9.42
C VAL A 398 -32.39 -22.38 8.49
N LYS A 399 -31.70 -23.50 8.65
CA LYS A 399 -30.70 -24.00 7.70
C LYS A 399 -31.38 -24.71 6.55
N VAL A 400 -31.12 -24.32 5.34
CA VAL A 400 -31.57 -25.05 4.15
C VAL A 400 -30.43 -25.96 3.72
N SER A 401 -30.66 -27.28 3.79
CA SER A 401 -29.67 -28.30 3.44
C SER A 401 -30.02 -28.89 2.08
N ASN A 402 -29.30 -28.44 1.05
CA ASN A 402 -29.55 -28.90 -0.33
C ASN A 402 -29.00 -30.30 -0.61
N SER A 403 -28.01 -30.74 0.16
CA SER A 403 -27.35 -32.05 -0.03
C SER A 403 -27.02 -32.70 1.32
N LEU A 404 -27.23 -34.01 1.40
CA LEU A 404 -26.81 -34.79 2.55
C LEU A 404 -25.28 -35.03 2.62
N ARG A 405 -24.53 -34.64 1.61
CA ARG A 405 -23.10 -34.97 1.45
C ARG A 405 -22.16 -33.76 1.30
N ALA A 406 -22.68 -32.59 0.98
CA ALA A 406 -21.90 -31.37 0.78
C ALA A 406 -22.53 -30.24 1.59
N GLU A 407 -21.81 -29.74 2.60
CA GLU A 407 -22.22 -28.57 3.38
C GLU A 407 -22.00 -27.28 2.62
N GLU A 408 -21.30 -27.36 1.49
CA GLU A 408 -20.95 -26.20 0.64
C GLU A 408 -22.14 -25.55 -0.04
N ASP A 409 -23.26 -26.28 -0.19
CA ASP A 409 -24.49 -25.77 -0.81
C ASP A 409 -25.55 -25.35 0.23
N ASP A 410 -25.21 -25.40 1.50
CA ASP A 410 -26.13 -25.08 2.60
C ASP A 410 -26.14 -23.58 2.84
N TYR A 411 -27.30 -23.04 3.16
CA TYR A 411 -27.46 -21.62 3.48
C TYR A 411 -28.53 -21.41 4.56
N TYR A 412 -28.58 -20.22 5.12
CA TYR A 412 -29.47 -19.87 6.21
C TYR A 412 -30.50 -18.83 5.77
N LEU A 413 -31.74 -19.06 6.16
CA LEU A 413 -32.84 -18.12 5.95
C LEU A 413 -33.38 -17.65 7.29
N ARG A 414 -33.67 -16.35 7.37
CA ARG A 414 -34.34 -15.71 8.49
C ARG A 414 -35.71 -15.21 8.04
N PHE A 415 -36.71 -15.46 8.85
CA PHE A 415 -38.04 -14.94 8.60
C PHE A 415 -38.13 -13.47 9.01
N GLU A 416 -38.48 -12.61 8.09
CA GLU A 416 -38.79 -11.19 8.35
C GLU A 416 -40.25 -10.92 8.24
N GLY A 417 -40.92 -10.83 9.41
CA GLY A 417 -42.32 -10.50 9.48
C GLY A 417 -42.56 -9.02 9.18
N GLN A 418 -43.76 -8.69 8.69
CA GLN A 418 -44.17 -7.32 8.39
C GLN A 418 -44.10 -6.42 9.63
N ASN A 419 -43.39 -5.30 9.52
CA ASN A 419 -43.12 -4.37 10.61
C ASN A 419 -42.44 -5.04 11.84
N GLU A 420 -41.55 -5.99 11.58
CA GLU A 420 -40.81 -6.74 12.61
C GLU A 420 -41.75 -7.48 13.60
N LYS A 421 -42.92 -7.90 13.16
CA LYS A 421 -43.91 -8.63 13.96
C LYS A 421 -44.05 -10.05 13.45
N ASP A 422 -44.46 -10.96 14.37
CA ASP A 422 -44.84 -12.32 14.04
C ASP A 422 -46.07 -12.32 13.12
N GLY A 423 -46.16 -13.24 12.20
CA GLY A 423 -47.25 -13.37 11.24
C GLY A 423 -46.77 -13.42 9.81
N SER A 424 -47.43 -12.70 8.92
CA SER A 424 -47.07 -12.68 7.48
C SER A 424 -45.72 -12.02 7.25
N GLY A 425 -44.90 -12.55 6.35
CA GLY A 425 -43.59 -12.02 6.04
C GLY A 425 -42.92 -12.76 4.88
N SER A 426 -41.60 -12.64 4.81
CA SER A 426 -40.76 -13.28 3.79
C SER A 426 -39.52 -13.88 4.42
N TRP A 427 -39.01 -14.91 3.76
CA TRP A 427 -37.73 -15.50 4.12
C TRP A 427 -36.61 -14.78 3.39
N VAL A 428 -35.60 -14.31 4.14
CA VAL A 428 -34.45 -13.56 3.63
C VAL A 428 -33.20 -14.32 4.03
N GLU A 429 -32.25 -14.40 3.11
CA GLU A 429 -30.97 -15.02 3.40
C GLU A 429 -30.23 -14.31 4.55
N CYS A 430 -29.69 -15.05 5.48
CA CYS A 430 -28.97 -14.54 6.63
C CYS A 430 -27.69 -15.33 6.90
N ALA A 431 -26.88 -14.86 7.83
CA ALA A 431 -25.73 -15.60 8.31
C ALA A 431 -26.15 -16.65 9.34
N LYS A 432 -25.35 -17.73 9.44
CA LYS A 432 -25.44 -18.71 10.51
C LYS A 432 -25.48 -17.98 11.87
N PRO A 433 -26.32 -18.42 12.80
CA PRO A 433 -26.35 -17.86 14.16
C PRO A 433 -25.02 -17.99 14.90
N ASN A 434 -24.71 -17.03 15.77
CA ASN A 434 -23.59 -17.05 16.72
C ASN A 434 -22.18 -17.10 16.11
N ILE A 435 -22.01 -16.67 14.85
CA ILE A 435 -20.69 -16.54 14.23
C ILE A 435 -20.20 -15.09 14.26
N ALA A 436 -18.88 -14.90 14.25
CA ALA A 436 -18.28 -13.56 14.19
C ALA A 436 -18.74 -12.79 12.95
N LYS A 437 -19.06 -11.50 13.10
CA LYS A 437 -19.62 -10.69 12.00
C LYS A 437 -18.87 -9.43 11.66
N THR A 438 -18.27 -8.76 12.65
CA THR A 438 -17.69 -7.42 12.50
C THR A 438 -16.17 -7.50 12.51
N LEU A 439 -15.52 -6.83 11.56
CA LEU A 439 -14.07 -6.67 11.51
C LEU A 439 -13.62 -5.55 12.45
N THR A 440 -12.51 -5.74 13.17
CA THR A 440 -11.92 -4.75 14.07
C THR A 440 -10.48 -4.46 13.73
N ASN A 441 -9.95 -3.34 14.21
CA ASN A 441 -8.58 -2.89 13.92
C ASN A 441 -8.28 -2.78 12.42
N MET A 442 -9.29 -2.38 11.68
CA MET A 442 -9.20 -2.09 10.25
C MET A 442 -8.56 -0.71 10.01
N PRO A 443 -8.10 -0.42 8.78
CA PRO A 443 -7.54 0.89 8.45
C PRO A 443 -8.44 2.05 8.88
N LEU A 444 -7.81 3.12 9.37
CA LEU A 444 -8.49 4.32 9.82
C LEU A 444 -8.71 5.29 8.65
N ALA A 445 -9.57 6.25 8.86
CA ALA A 445 -9.82 7.35 7.93
C ALA A 445 -9.44 8.69 8.54
N ILE A 446 -8.71 9.50 7.78
CA ILE A 446 -8.53 10.93 7.95
C ILE A 446 -9.41 11.59 6.89
N GLN A 447 -10.52 12.15 7.28
CA GLN A 447 -11.52 12.67 6.36
C GLN A 447 -11.64 14.18 6.51
N ARG A 448 -11.57 14.92 5.39
CA ARG A 448 -11.90 16.33 5.39
C ARG A 448 -13.43 16.49 5.49
N THR A 449 -13.90 17.05 6.58
CA THR A 449 -15.33 17.25 6.85
C THR A 449 -15.79 18.69 6.65
N ALA A 450 -14.90 19.66 6.74
CA ALA A 450 -15.14 21.07 6.44
C ALA A 450 -13.82 21.75 5.99
N ILE A 451 -13.86 22.98 5.50
CA ILE A 451 -12.72 23.72 4.93
C ILE A 451 -11.47 23.66 5.84
N ASP A 452 -11.64 23.87 7.14
CA ASP A 452 -10.53 23.90 8.10
C ASP A 452 -10.58 22.74 9.11
N THR A 453 -11.30 21.66 8.79
CA THR A 453 -11.53 20.57 9.74
C THR A 453 -11.34 19.21 9.11
N PHE A 454 -10.53 18.40 9.78
CA PHE A 454 -10.31 16.99 9.49
C PHE A 454 -10.82 16.13 10.65
N THR A 455 -11.56 15.07 10.33
CA THR A 455 -12.01 14.09 11.31
C THR A 455 -11.21 12.80 11.14
N VAL A 456 -10.65 12.30 12.24
CA VAL A 456 -9.88 11.06 12.27
C VAL A 456 -10.66 10.02 13.05
N ARG A 457 -10.98 8.92 12.42
CA ARG A 457 -11.86 7.90 13.00
C ARG A 457 -11.60 6.52 12.42
N PRO A 458 -12.03 5.44 13.09
CA PRO A 458 -12.19 4.15 12.44
C PRO A 458 -13.10 4.29 11.23
N PHE A 459 -12.75 3.63 10.15
CA PHE A 459 -13.61 3.63 8.97
C PHE A 459 -14.69 2.55 9.11
N ASP A 460 -15.88 2.80 8.57
CA ASP A 460 -16.99 1.87 8.67
C ASP A 460 -16.88 0.80 7.58
N PHE A 461 -16.88 -0.46 7.98
CA PHE A 461 -16.93 -1.62 7.10
C PHE A 461 -18.26 -2.36 7.26
N GLN A 462 -18.67 -3.07 6.22
CA GLN A 462 -19.88 -3.89 6.30
C GLN A 462 -19.64 -5.13 7.16
N ASP A 463 -20.66 -5.49 7.92
CA ASP A 463 -20.68 -6.75 8.67
C ASP A 463 -21.04 -7.93 7.76
N ARG A 464 -20.60 -9.12 8.14
CA ARG A 464 -21.04 -10.39 7.54
C ARG A 464 -22.54 -10.57 7.79
N ARG A 465 -23.33 -10.76 6.74
CA ARG A 465 -24.79 -10.82 6.81
C ARG A 465 -25.38 -12.14 6.34
N VAL A 466 -24.64 -12.92 5.55
CA VAL A 466 -25.10 -14.16 4.95
C VAL A 466 -24.02 -15.23 5.05
N GLY A 467 -24.41 -16.49 4.88
CA GLY A 467 -23.51 -17.66 4.85
C GLY A 467 -22.98 -18.07 6.22
N ASP A 468 -22.00 -18.92 6.20
CA ASP A 468 -21.29 -19.45 7.37
C ASP A 468 -19.77 -19.38 7.19
N GLU A 469 -19.02 -20.14 7.98
CA GLU A 469 -17.56 -20.17 7.92
C GLU A 469 -17.02 -20.81 6.64
N THR A 470 -17.85 -21.61 5.93
CA THR A 470 -17.48 -22.29 4.69
C THR A 470 -17.86 -21.49 3.46
N THR A 471 -19.10 -20.99 3.42
CA THR A 471 -19.67 -20.29 2.26
C THR A 471 -19.30 -18.81 2.21
N ASN A 472 -19.08 -18.19 3.38
CA ASN A 472 -18.68 -16.80 3.52
C ASN A 472 -17.67 -16.63 4.65
N PRO A 473 -16.45 -17.20 4.52
CA PRO A 473 -15.45 -17.18 5.56
C PRO A 473 -15.03 -15.76 5.93
N MET A 474 -14.39 -15.61 7.07
CA MET A 474 -13.69 -14.38 7.38
C MET A 474 -12.57 -14.16 6.38
N PRO A 475 -12.35 -12.90 5.92
CA PRO A 475 -11.25 -12.60 5.02
C PRO A 475 -9.89 -13.06 5.56
N SER A 476 -9.00 -13.46 4.66
CA SER A 476 -7.68 -14.05 5.00
C SER A 476 -6.78 -13.12 5.81
N PHE A 477 -7.05 -11.81 5.81
CA PHE A 477 -6.30 -10.83 6.61
C PHE A 477 -6.69 -10.82 8.10
N VAL A 478 -7.75 -11.51 8.52
CA VAL A 478 -8.11 -11.64 9.96
C VAL A 478 -7.02 -12.45 10.67
N GLY A 479 -6.57 -11.96 11.81
CA GLY A 479 -5.42 -12.51 12.53
C GLY A 479 -4.06 -12.03 12.00
N SER A 480 -4.06 -11.12 11.02
CA SER A 480 -2.86 -10.54 10.42
C SER A 480 -2.93 -9.00 10.41
N ARG A 481 -1.88 -8.36 9.97
CA ARG A 481 -1.81 -6.89 9.80
C ARG A 481 -1.99 -6.53 8.34
N ILE A 482 -2.57 -5.36 8.09
CA ILE A 482 -2.69 -4.84 6.73
C ILE A 482 -1.37 -4.13 6.37
N ASN A 483 -0.67 -4.65 5.37
CA ASN A 483 0.57 -4.06 4.87
C ASN A 483 0.33 -2.82 4.02
N ARG A 484 -0.73 -2.84 3.20
CA ARG A 484 -1.08 -1.72 2.32
C ARG A 484 -2.57 -1.71 2.00
N VAL A 485 -3.12 -0.51 1.89
CA VAL A 485 -4.45 -0.25 1.31
C VAL A 485 -4.24 0.29 -0.09
N LEU A 486 -4.95 -0.26 -1.07
CA LEU A 486 -4.90 0.12 -2.48
C LEU A 486 -6.31 0.33 -3.02
N PHE A 487 -6.43 1.07 -4.10
CA PHE A 487 -7.67 1.20 -4.85
C PHE A 487 -7.49 0.64 -6.25
N PHE A 488 -8.35 -0.31 -6.62
CA PHE A 488 -8.26 -0.99 -7.89
C PHE A 488 -9.64 -1.32 -8.45
N ARG A 489 -9.93 -0.85 -9.65
CA ARG A 489 -11.19 -1.10 -10.36
C ARG A 489 -12.44 -0.90 -9.48
N ASN A 490 -12.51 0.26 -8.82
CA ASN A 490 -13.62 0.62 -7.93
C ASN A 490 -13.79 -0.30 -6.71
N ARG A 491 -12.73 -0.99 -6.29
CA ARG A 491 -12.64 -1.84 -5.10
C ARG A 491 -11.54 -1.33 -4.19
N LEU A 492 -11.76 -1.41 -2.89
CA LEU A 492 -10.69 -1.27 -1.91
C LEU A 492 -9.95 -2.60 -1.83
N ALA A 493 -8.66 -2.60 -2.09
CA ALA A 493 -7.81 -3.79 -2.01
C ALA A 493 -6.87 -3.69 -0.81
N LEU A 494 -6.79 -4.76 -0.03
CA LEU A 494 -5.93 -4.88 1.13
C LEU A 494 -4.86 -5.94 0.86
N LEU A 495 -3.61 -5.60 1.14
CA LEU A 495 -2.50 -6.54 1.13
C LEU A 495 -2.19 -6.96 2.55
N SER A 496 -2.14 -8.25 2.82
CA SER A 496 -1.83 -8.81 4.13
C SER A 496 -1.12 -10.15 4.00
N GLY A 497 0.10 -10.26 4.53
CA GLY A 497 0.92 -11.43 4.29
C GLY A 497 1.05 -11.71 2.79
N GLU A 498 0.75 -12.92 2.38
CA GLU A 498 0.77 -13.35 0.97
C GLU A 498 -0.56 -13.09 0.22
N ASN A 499 -1.56 -12.48 0.87
CA ASN A 499 -2.91 -12.37 0.34
C ASN A 499 -3.22 -10.99 -0.22
N VAL A 500 -4.02 -10.99 -1.27
CA VAL A 500 -4.70 -9.81 -1.83
C VAL A 500 -6.20 -10.01 -1.65
N THR A 501 -6.80 -9.20 -0.79
CA THR A 501 -8.24 -9.23 -0.55
C THR A 501 -8.87 -7.95 -1.06
N THR A 502 -9.90 -8.04 -1.90
CA THR A 502 -10.61 -6.87 -2.43
C THR A 502 -12.03 -6.79 -1.91
N SER A 503 -12.49 -5.58 -1.64
CA SER A 503 -13.91 -5.33 -1.34
C SER A 503 -14.79 -5.54 -2.56
N ARG A 504 -16.09 -5.56 -2.36
CA ARG A 504 -17.08 -5.43 -3.45
C ARG A 504 -16.91 -4.08 -4.15
N PRO A 505 -17.18 -3.98 -5.47
CA PRO A 505 -17.08 -2.71 -6.19
C PRO A 505 -18.19 -1.74 -5.78
N GLY A 506 -17.88 -0.43 -5.84
CA GLY A 506 -18.86 0.62 -5.58
C GLY A 506 -19.26 0.81 -4.11
N THR A 507 -18.59 0.15 -3.18
CA THR A 507 -18.90 0.21 -1.75
C THR A 507 -17.93 1.11 -0.97
N LEU A 508 -17.28 2.06 -1.62
CA LEU A 508 -16.21 2.86 -1.01
C LEU A 508 -16.65 3.62 0.25
N GLY A 509 -17.93 4.04 0.33
CA GLY A 509 -18.48 4.70 1.53
C GLY A 509 -18.58 3.77 2.75
N LYS A 510 -18.77 2.48 2.53
CA LYS A 510 -18.77 1.43 3.55
C LYS A 510 -18.31 0.12 2.88
N PRO A 511 -16.99 -0.12 2.76
CA PRO A 511 -16.45 -1.27 2.04
C PRO A 511 -16.95 -2.59 2.60
N ASP A 512 -17.27 -3.49 1.69
CA ASP A 512 -17.84 -4.80 1.99
C ASP A 512 -16.88 -5.90 1.55
N PHE A 513 -16.35 -6.67 2.48
CA PHE A 513 -15.46 -7.81 2.26
C PHE A 513 -16.17 -9.15 2.37
N PHE A 514 -17.50 -9.14 2.38
CA PHE A 514 -18.35 -10.32 2.46
C PHE A 514 -19.23 -10.45 1.22
N ILE A 515 -19.60 -11.68 0.88
CA ILE A 515 -20.58 -11.95 -0.17
C ILE A 515 -21.97 -11.50 0.29
N LYS A 516 -22.87 -11.25 -0.64
CA LYS A 516 -24.28 -10.89 -0.35
C LYS A 516 -25.26 -12.04 -0.44
N THR A 517 -24.85 -13.13 -1.08
CA THR A 517 -25.62 -14.36 -1.17
C THR A 517 -24.68 -15.54 -1.26
N ALA A 518 -24.97 -16.60 -0.53
CA ALA A 518 -24.25 -17.86 -0.61
C ALA A 518 -24.77 -18.77 -1.75
N LEU A 519 -25.87 -18.37 -2.40
CA LEU A 519 -26.52 -19.18 -3.43
C LEU A 519 -25.81 -19.14 -4.77
N THR A 520 -25.18 -18.02 -5.12
CA THR A 520 -24.55 -17.84 -6.43
C THR A 520 -23.33 -16.94 -6.33
N VAL A 521 -22.27 -17.28 -7.02
CA VAL A 521 -21.08 -16.43 -7.16
C VAL A 521 -21.40 -15.27 -8.11
N SER A 522 -21.09 -14.05 -7.67
CA SER A 522 -21.28 -12.83 -8.45
C SER A 522 -19.93 -12.23 -8.83
N ALA A 523 -19.82 -11.66 -10.03
CA ALA A 523 -18.66 -10.85 -10.41
C ALA A 523 -18.41 -9.67 -9.46
N ALA A 524 -19.43 -9.26 -8.71
CA ALA A 524 -19.32 -8.21 -7.69
C ALA A 524 -18.83 -8.71 -6.33
N ASP A 525 -18.63 -10.00 -6.11
CA ASP A 525 -18.21 -10.52 -4.81
C ASP A 525 -16.74 -10.16 -4.49
N PRO A 526 -16.37 -10.14 -3.20
CA PRO A 526 -15.00 -9.94 -2.80
C PRO A 526 -14.07 -10.98 -3.42
N ILE A 527 -12.81 -10.60 -3.63
CA ILE A 527 -11.78 -11.51 -4.10
C ILE A 527 -10.78 -11.66 -2.98
N ASP A 528 -10.48 -12.88 -2.60
CA ASP A 528 -9.47 -13.21 -1.61
C ASP A 528 -8.56 -14.29 -2.19
N ILE A 529 -7.33 -13.91 -2.53
CA ILE A 529 -6.42 -14.77 -3.29
C ILE A 529 -5.00 -14.67 -2.75
N SER A 530 -4.33 -15.81 -2.63
CA SER A 530 -2.97 -15.91 -2.15
C SER A 530 -1.95 -15.94 -3.29
N ALA A 531 -0.77 -15.37 -3.06
CA ALA A 531 0.36 -15.45 -3.98
C ALA A 531 0.93 -16.87 -3.96
N ALA A 532 0.86 -17.56 -5.10
CA ALA A 532 1.52 -18.85 -5.26
C ALA A 532 3.02 -18.63 -5.53
N SER A 533 3.84 -18.83 -4.53
CA SER A 533 5.31 -18.70 -4.62
C SER A 533 6.02 -19.89 -3.99
N MET A 534 7.27 -20.15 -4.45
CA MET A 534 8.15 -21.14 -3.82
C MET A 534 8.71 -20.69 -2.47
N PHE A 535 8.71 -19.38 -2.20
CA PHE A 535 9.21 -18.77 -0.97
C PHE A 535 8.10 -17.91 -0.36
N PRO A 536 8.04 -17.78 0.98
CA PRO A 536 7.15 -16.83 1.62
C PRO A 536 7.30 -15.44 1.00
N SER A 537 6.23 -14.87 0.52
CA SER A 537 6.24 -13.64 -0.28
C SER A 537 5.24 -12.64 0.27
N ASP A 538 5.55 -12.05 1.43
CA ASP A 538 4.73 -10.97 1.98
C ASP A 538 4.59 -9.84 0.96
N LEU A 539 3.36 -9.43 0.73
CA LEU A 539 2.99 -8.38 -0.20
C LEU A 539 2.98 -7.03 0.51
N PHE A 540 3.71 -6.06 0.00
CA PHE A 540 3.89 -4.76 0.66
C PHE A 540 3.30 -3.58 -0.08
N ASP A 541 3.22 -3.63 -1.40
CA ASP A 541 2.69 -2.54 -2.18
C ASP A 541 2.12 -3.00 -3.52
N GLY A 542 1.42 -2.11 -4.21
CA GLY A 542 0.88 -2.40 -5.52
C GLY A 542 0.56 -1.13 -6.30
N ILE A 543 0.47 -1.29 -7.60
CA ILE A 543 0.14 -0.21 -8.51
C ILE A 543 -0.77 -0.70 -9.63
N GLU A 544 -1.79 0.08 -9.93
CA GLU A 544 -2.68 -0.20 -11.04
C GLU A 544 -2.00 0.05 -12.37
N ILE A 545 -2.12 -0.91 -13.28
CA ILE A 545 -1.68 -0.82 -14.66
C ILE A 545 -2.82 -1.29 -15.59
N ASN A 546 -2.71 -1.03 -16.88
CA ASN A 546 -3.77 -1.37 -17.83
C ASN A 546 -4.15 -2.86 -17.85
N THR A 547 -3.22 -3.75 -17.54
CA THR A 547 -3.42 -5.20 -17.55
C THR A 547 -3.93 -5.78 -16.23
N GLY A 548 -3.86 -5.04 -15.13
CA GLY A 548 -4.27 -5.50 -13.81
C GLY A 548 -3.64 -4.70 -12.66
N LEU A 549 -3.57 -5.29 -11.49
CA LEU A 549 -2.86 -4.76 -10.33
C LEU A 549 -1.49 -5.45 -10.21
N LEU A 550 -0.42 -4.69 -10.40
CA LEU A 550 0.93 -5.15 -10.17
C LEU A 550 1.24 -5.04 -8.67
N VAL A 551 1.56 -6.15 -8.03
CA VAL A 551 1.79 -6.25 -6.58
C VAL A 551 3.25 -6.61 -6.33
N PHE A 552 3.85 -5.97 -5.33
CA PHE A 552 5.27 -6.10 -4.98
C PHE A 552 5.44 -6.83 -3.64
N SER A 553 6.25 -7.87 -3.67
CA SER A 553 6.88 -8.46 -2.49
C SER A 553 8.33 -7.98 -2.40
N THR A 554 9.04 -8.29 -1.33
CA THR A 554 10.44 -7.91 -1.15
C THR A 554 11.37 -8.44 -2.24
N ASN A 555 11.04 -9.55 -2.87
CA ASN A 555 11.89 -10.26 -3.83
C ASN A 555 11.17 -10.72 -5.10
N GLN A 556 9.88 -10.49 -5.21
CA GLN A 556 9.06 -10.91 -6.35
C GLN A 556 7.98 -9.87 -6.68
N GLN A 557 7.54 -9.89 -7.93
CA GLN A 557 6.41 -9.11 -8.40
C GLN A 557 5.33 -10.03 -8.95
N PHE A 558 4.09 -9.72 -8.61
CA PHE A 558 2.91 -10.47 -9.00
C PHE A 558 1.96 -9.59 -9.77
N LEU A 559 1.19 -10.19 -10.67
CA LEU A 559 0.11 -9.51 -11.40
C LEU A 559 -1.22 -10.15 -11.03
N LEU A 560 -2.10 -9.37 -10.41
CA LEU A 560 -3.51 -9.70 -10.26
C LEU A 560 -4.26 -9.30 -11.52
N SER A 561 -4.76 -10.27 -12.23
CA SER A 561 -5.51 -10.08 -13.47
C SER A 561 -6.68 -11.05 -13.55
N SER A 562 -7.65 -10.76 -14.41
CA SER A 562 -8.75 -11.66 -14.76
C SER A 562 -8.69 -11.93 -16.24
N ASP A 563 -9.08 -13.11 -16.64
CA ASP A 563 -9.19 -13.47 -18.06
C ASP A 563 -10.39 -12.76 -18.73
N ASP A 564 -11.35 -12.35 -17.89
CA ASP A 564 -12.52 -11.57 -18.34
C ASP A 564 -12.24 -10.06 -18.41
N THR A 565 -13.10 -9.33 -19.09
CA THR A 565 -13.08 -7.86 -19.13
C THR A 565 -13.39 -7.24 -17.76
N VAL A 566 -14.19 -7.93 -16.95
CA VAL A 566 -14.54 -7.56 -15.57
C VAL A 566 -13.75 -8.43 -14.61
N LEU A 567 -13.27 -7.85 -13.55
CA LEU A 567 -12.60 -8.58 -12.48
C LEU A 567 -13.62 -9.45 -11.75
N ASN A 568 -13.48 -10.79 -11.91
CA ASN A 568 -14.40 -11.79 -11.39
C ASN A 568 -13.66 -12.70 -10.40
N PRO A 569 -14.21 -13.02 -9.23
CA PRO A 569 -13.61 -13.95 -8.28
C PRO A 569 -13.20 -15.30 -8.88
N ASP A 570 -14.03 -15.87 -9.76
CA ASP A 570 -13.78 -17.18 -10.38
C ASP A 570 -12.61 -17.20 -11.36
N THR A 571 -12.31 -16.05 -11.98
CA THR A 571 -11.28 -15.93 -13.03
C THR A 571 -10.09 -15.09 -12.61
N ALA A 572 -10.12 -14.52 -11.40
CA ALA A 572 -9.01 -13.77 -10.84
C ALA A 572 -7.79 -14.67 -10.60
N LYS A 573 -6.63 -14.22 -11.04
CA LYS A 573 -5.37 -14.95 -10.88
C LYS A 573 -4.28 -14.01 -10.41
N LEU A 574 -3.55 -14.43 -9.40
CA LEU A 574 -2.35 -13.74 -8.92
C LEU A 574 -1.12 -14.55 -9.38
N ARG A 575 -0.41 -14.03 -10.37
CA ARG A 575 0.70 -14.73 -11.05
C ARG A 575 2.01 -14.01 -10.79
N SER A 576 3.08 -14.76 -10.49
CA SER A 576 4.43 -14.21 -10.47
C SER A 576 4.85 -13.80 -11.88
N VAL A 577 5.31 -12.56 -12.04
CA VAL A 577 5.74 -11.99 -13.34
C VAL A 577 7.22 -11.67 -13.39
N ALA A 578 7.84 -11.41 -12.22
CA ALA A 578 9.27 -11.13 -12.16
C ALA A 578 9.84 -11.43 -10.77
N THR A 579 11.15 -11.65 -10.70
CA THR A 579 11.90 -11.94 -9.47
C THR A 579 13.00 -10.90 -9.29
N PHE A 580 12.62 -9.71 -8.79
CA PHE A 580 13.52 -8.61 -8.49
C PHE A 580 13.28 -8.12 -7.07
N ASN A 581 14.34 -7.62 -6.44
CA ASN A 581 14.23 -7.04 -5.11
C ASN A 581 13.48 -5.71 -5.16
N TYR A 582 12.76 -5.42 -4.09
CA TYR A 582 11.95 -4.23 -3.93
C TYR A 582 12.12 -3.64 -2.53
N ASN A 583 12.20 -2.32 -2.43
CA ASN A 583 12.18 -1.62 -1.16
C ASN A 583 10.74 -1.42 -0.69
N LYS A 584 10.33 -2.16 0.34
CA LYS A 584 8.99 -2.13 0.92
C LYS A 584 8.57 -0.78 1.54
N ASP A 585 9.54 0.11 1.80
CA ASP A 585 9.31 1.37 2.50
C ASP A 585 8.99 2.52 1.54
N ILE A 586 9.06 2.27 0.22
CA ILE A 586 8.76 3.25 -0.83
C ILE A 586 7.75 2.66 -1.82
N ALA A 587 6.64 3.35 -2.01
CA ALA A 587 5.65 2.96 -3.00
C ALA A 587 6.20 3.04 -4.44
N PRO A 588 5.84 2.09 -5.33
CA PRO A 588 6.15 2.19 -6.73
C PRO A 588 5.40 3.34 -7.38
N ILE A 589 5.94 3.93 -8.44
CA ILE A 589 5.32 5.03 -9.16
C ILE A 589 5.00 4.65 -10.61
N SER A 590 3.89 5.17 -11.12
CA SER A 590 3.51 5.02 -12.52
C SER A 590 4.06 6.17 -13.36
N LEU A 591 4.75 5.82 -14.44
CA LEU A 591 5.22 6.77 -15.45
C LEU A 591 4.30 6.83 -16.68
N GLY A 592 3.07 6.36 -16.53
CA GLY A 592 2.06 6.24 -17.58
C GLY A 592 2.01 4.83 -18.18
N THR A 593 2.99 4.46 -18.98
CA THR A 593 3.07 3.14 -19.62
C THR A 593 4.02 2.17 -18.93
N THR A 594 4.85 2.65 -18.03
CA THR A 594 5.85 1.90 -17.28
C THR A 594 5.72 2.16 -15.79
N VAL A 595 6.24 1.25 -14.98
CA VAL A 595 6.27 1.34 -13.52
C VAL A 595 7.71 1.45 -13.06
N ALA A 596 7.99 2.41 -12.20
CA ALA A 596 9.31 2.57 -11.60
C ALA A 596 9.28 2.27 -10.11
N TYR A 597 10.35 1.67 -9.61
CA TYR A 597 10.49 1.26 -8.21
C TYR A 597 11.95 1.25 -7.76
N VAL A 598 12.16 1.27 -6.46
CA VAL A 598 13.48 1.29 -5.83
C VAL A 598 13.83 -0.08 -5.26
N ASP A 599 15.09 -0.48 -5.41
CA ASP A 599 15.71 -1.65 -4.79
C ASP A 599 16.85 -1.22 -3.85
N ASN A 600 16.80 -1.64 -2.60
CA ASN A 600 17.79 -1.35 -1.56
C ASN A 600 18.69 -2.55 -1.20
N SER A 601 18.68 -3.61 -1.97
CA SER A 601 19.43 -4.86 -1.67
C SER A 601 20.94 -4.68 -1.68
N GLY A 602 21.46 -3.64 -2.34
CA GLY A 602 22.89 -3.37 -2.50
C GLY A 602 23.46 -2.40 -1.47
N LYS A 603 24.73 -2.00 -1.69
CA LYS A 603 25.40 -0.92 -0.97
C LYS A 603 24.80 0.45 -1.30
N PHE A 604 24.28 0.60 -2.48
CA PHE A 604 23.58 1.76 -3.00
C PHE A 604 22.20 1.34 -3.47
N SER A 605 21.23 2.22 -3.39
CA SER A 605 19.91 1.98 -3.95
C SER A 605 19.96 1.94 -5.46
N ARG A 606 19.08 1.15 -6.06
CA ARG A 606 18.91 1.04 -7.52
C ARG A 606 17.52 1.50 -7.90
N PHE A 607 17.43 2.18 -9.01
CA PHE A 607 16.16 2.60 -9.58
C PHE A 607 15.87 1.79 -10.83
N ASN A 608 14.79 1.03 -10.78
CA ASN A 608 14.38 0.11 -11.83
C ASN A 608 13.11 0.61 -12.51
N GLU A 609 13.03 0.41 -13.80
CA GLU A 609 11.83 0.67 -14.60
C GLU A 609 11.36 -0.63 -15.24
N MET A 610 10.09 -0.94 -15.06
CA MET A 610 9.43 -2.12 -15.60
C MET A 610 8.48 -1.70 -16.71
N ALA A 611 8.67 -2.25 -17.88
CA ALA A 611 7.85 -2.00 -19.06
C ALA A 611 7.22 -3.30 -19.57
N ASN A 612 6.19 -3.18 -20.41
CA ASN A 612 5.54 -4.30 -21.09
C ASN A 612 5.00 -5.39 -20.14
N VAL A 613 4.45 -4.99 -18.99
CA VAL A 613 3.79 -5.93 -18.10
C VAL A 613 2.51 -6.44 -18.77
N ARG A 614 2.50 -7.72 -19.11
CA ARG A 614 1.40 -8.39 -19.83
C ARG A 614 0.91 -9.58 -19.03
N ARG A 615 -0.27 -10.06 -19.37
CA ARG A 615 -0.82 -11.30 -18.78
C ARG A 615 0.05 -12.51 -19.09
N GLU A 616 0.66 -12.54 -20.27
CA GLU A 616 1.57 -13.59 -20.70
C GLU A 616 2.89 -12.97 -21.15
N GLY A 617 3.99 -13.53 -20.68
CA GLY A 617 5.33 -13.07 -20.99
C GLY A 617 6.03 -12.38 -19.80
N GLU A 618 7.33 -12.27 -19.89
CA GLU A 618 8.16 -11.59 -18.90
C GLU A 618 8.19 -10.08 -19.18
N PRO A 619 8.05 -9.23 -18.15
CA PRO A 619 8.22 -7.79 -18.31
C PRO A 619 9.67 -7.44 -18.60
N ASN A 620 9.89 -6.36 -19.34
CA ASN A 620 11.20 -5.81 -19.54
C ASN A 620 11.59 -4.90 -18.36
N ILE A 621 12.56 -5.32 -17.57
CA ILE A 621 13.04 -4.56 -16.42
C ILE A 621 14.42 -4.01 -16.72
N VAL A 622 14.57 -2.69 -16.60
CA VAL A 622 15.81 -1.97 -16.86
C VAL A 622 16.23 -1.21 -15.60
N GLU A 623 17.45 -1.44 -15.15
CA GLU A 623 18.10 -0.63 -14.11
C GLU A 623 18.49 0.73 -14.72
N VAL A 624 17.68 1.76 -14.47
CA VAL A 624 17.90 3.11 -14.99
C VAL A 624 19.06 3.81 -14.31
N SER A 625 19.36 3.45 -13.06
CA SER A 625 20.50 3.97 -12.28
C SER A 625 21.85 3.36 -12.68
N LYS A 626 21.90 2.47 -13.66
CA LYS A 626 23.14 1.78 -14.07
C LYS A 626 24.28 2.73 -14.48
N VAL A 627 23.94 3.89 -15.02
CA VAL A 627 24.90 4.92 -15.45
C VAL A 627 25.43 5.76 -14.28
N VAL A 628 24.81 5.66 -13.11
CA VAL A 628 25.14 6.39 -11.87
C VAL A 628 25.11 5.47 -10.65
N PRO A 629 25.92 4.41 -10.63
CA PRO A 629 25.79 3.32 -9.64
C PRO A 629 26.03 3.75 -8.17
N THR A 630 26.66 4.89 -7.93
CA THR A 630 26.96 5.39 -6.58
C THR A 630 26.19 6.66 -6.20
N LEU A 631 25.45 7.25 -7.13
CA LEU A 631 24.72 8.49 -6.91
C LEU A 631 23.56 8.32 -5.90
N LEU A 632 22.85 7.20 -5.96
CA LEU A 632 21.70 6.91 -5.11
C LEU A 632 22.16 6.37 -3.76
N PRO A 633 22.02 7.10 -2.64
CA PRO A 633 22.40 6.59 -1.33
C PRO A 633 21.58 5.35 -0.95
N LYS A 634 22.12 4.54 -0.06
CA LYS A 634 21.38 3.43 0.52
C LYS A 634 20.20 3.96 1.35
N ASP A 635 19.12 3.20 1.37
CA ASP A 635 17.92 3.48 2.17
C ASP A 635 17.27 4.84 1.80
N ILE A 636 17.02 5.02 0.50
CA ILE A 636 16.11 6.05 0.01
C ILE A 636 14.71 5.74 0.56
N ASP A 637 14.03 6.74 1.10
CA ASP A 637 12.73 6.65 1.75
C ASP A 637 11.70 7.65 1.20
N LEU A 638 12.14 8.56 0.32
CA LEU A 638 11.29 9.58 -0.29
C LEU A 638 11.29 9.43 -1.81
N LEU A 639 10.11 9.31 -2.41
CA LEU A 639 9.92 9.21 -3.85
C LEU A 639 8.64 9.92 -4.27
N THR A 640 8.76 10.83 -5.23
CA THR A 640 7.63 11.52 -5.84
C THR A 640 7.90 11.79 -7.31
N ASN A 641 6.87 12.05 -8.11
CA ASN A 641 7.03 12.36 -9.52
C ASN A 641 6.05 13.43 -9.99
N SER A 642 6.47 14.19 -11.01
CA SER A 642 5.62 15.02 -11.86
C SER A 642 5.52 14.37 -13.23
N ARG A 643 4.33 13.92 -13.60
CA ARG A 643 4.09 13.34 -14.94
C ARG A 643 4.11 14.41 -16.01
N GLU A 644 3.54 15.56 -15.73
CA GLU A 644 3.46 16.72 -16.62
C GLU A 644 4.86 17.20 -17.02
N ASN A 645 5.76 17.28 -16.06
CA ASN A 645 7.14 17.69 -16.28
C ASN A 645 8.09 16.54 -16.60
N SER A 646 7.62 15.31 -16.59
CA SER A 646 8.41 14.09 -16.81
C SER A 646 9.62 14.02 -15.89
N MET A 647 9.43 14.34 -14.61
CA MET A 647 10.47 14.36 -13.58
C MET A 647 10.13 13.43 -12.43
N ILE A 648 11.14 12.74 -11.92
CA ILE A 648 11.07 11.90 -10.71
C ILE A 648 12.07 12.46 -9.71
N PHE A 649 11.66 12.53 -8.46
CA PHE A 649 12.49 13.01 -7.37
C PHE A 649 12.64 11.94 -6.31
N LEU A 650 13.89 11.61 -5.98
CA LEU A 650 14.27 10.66 -4.95
C LEU A 650 15.01 11.40 -3.84
N GLY A 651 14.69 11.09 -2.61
CA GLY A 651 15.31 11.69 -1.44
C GLY A 651 15.55 10.69 -0.34
N LYS A 652 16.30 11.15 0.65
CA LYS A 652 16.47 10.47 1.93
C LYS A 652 16.18 11.45 3.04
N THR A 653 15.33 11.06 3.97
CA THR A 653 15.03 11.87 5.16
C THR A 653 16.31 12.26 5.90
N GLY A 654 16.44 13.53 6.23
CA GLY A 654 17.66 14.10 6.84
C GLY A 654 18.79 14.42 5.86
N SER A 655 18.60 14.24 4.55
CA SER A 655 19.56 14.63 3.51
C SER A 655 19.26 16.03 2.96
N LYS A 656 20.32 16.78 2.60
CA LYS A 656 20.20 18.04 1.87
C LYS A 656 20.06 17.87 0.36
N PHE A 657 20.24 16.65 -0.13
CA PHE A 657 20.24 16.36 -1.55
C PHE A 657 18.94 15.68 -1.96
N VAL A 658 18.39 16.14 -3.07
CA VAL A 658 17.33 15.49 -3.84
C VAL A 658 17.89 15.09 -5.18
N LEU A 659 17.73 13.82 -5.52
CA LEU A 659 18.19 13.27 -6.78
C LEU A 659 17.02 13.26 -7.74
N GLY A 660 17.24 13.83 -8.91
CA GLY A 660 16.20 13.91 -9.91
C GLY A 660 16.52 13.06 -11.13
N TYR A 661 15.49 12.53 -11.71
CA TYR A 661 15.56 11.85 -12.98
C TYR A 661 14.55 12.44 -13.96
N LYS A 662 15.04 13.02 -15.04
CA LYS A 662 14.22 13.58 -16.11
C LYS A 662 14.17 12.62 -17.29
N TYR A 663 12.97 12.37 -17.79
CA TYR A 663 12.76 11.45 -18.91
C TYR A 663 11.80 12.05 -19.93
N LEU A 664 11.98 11.68 -21.17
CA LEU A 664 11.02 11.97 -22.24
C LEU A 664 10.88 10.74 -23.12
N ASN A 665 9.66 10.27 -23.24
CA ASN A 665 9.29 9.21 -24.18
C ASN A 665 8.58 9.85 -25.38
N VAL A 666 9.05 9.56 -26.59
CA VAL A 666 8.36 9.92 -27.83
C VAL A 666 8.04 8.62 -28.54
N ALA A 667 6.76 8.28 -28.61
CA ALA A 667 6.29 6.95 -28.98
C ALA A 667 6.94 5.87 -28.08
N GLU A 668 7.59 4.86 -28.66
CA GLU A 668 8.25 3.77 -27.91
C GLU A 668 9.73 4.04 -27.58
N LYS A 669 10.28 5.21 -27.97
CA LYS A 669 11.68 5.54 -27.75
C LYS A 669 11.87 6.53 -26.61
N ARG A 670 12.82 6.22 -25.71
CA ARG A 670 13.32 7.15 -24.72
C ARG A 670 14.24 8.18 -25.39
N GLN A 671 13.77 9.42 -25.51
CA GLN A 671 14.54 10.53 -26.09
C GLN A 671 15.45 11.21 -25.05
N GLN A 672 14.99 11.27 -23.81
CA GLN A 672 15.77 11.79 -22.70
C GLN A 672 15.74 10.83 -21.52
N ALA A 673 16.92 10.64 -20.91
CA ALA A 673 17.14 9.85 -19.69
C ALA A 673 18.29 10.51 -18.94
N ALA A 674 18.00 11.39 -18.01
CA ALA A 674 18.97 12.30 -17.44
C ALA A 674 18.87 12.39 -15.92
N TRP A 675 19.92 11.97 -15.24
CA TRP A 675 20.06 12.15 -13.80
C TRP A 675 20.57 13.54 -13.48
N PHE A 676 20.03 14.17 -12.42
CA PHE A 676 20.46 15.45 -11.89
C PHE A 676 20.36 15.47 -10.36
N LYS A 677 20.94 16.48 -9.74
CA LYS A 677 21.02 16.61 -8.28
C LYS A 677 20.69 18.03 -7.85
N TRP A 678 19.74 18.15 -6.92
CA TRP A 678 19.46 19.39 -6.22
C TRP A 678 20.04 19.36 -4.82
N LYS A 679 20.45 20.50 -4.34
CA LYS A 679 20.94 20.69 -2.99
C LYS A 679 20.18 21.84 -2.35
N PHE A 680 19.56 21.57 -1.23
CA PHE A 680 18.88 22.59 -0.43
C PHE A 680 19.71 22.99 0.79
N ASN A 681 19.33 24.10 1.42
CA ASN A 681 20.05 24.66 2.55
C ASN A 681 19.91 23.77 3.79
N ASN A 682 18.70 23.32 4.08
CA ASN A 682 18.40 22.44 5.19
C ASN A 682 18.13 21.02 4.71
N PRO A 683 18.35 20.00 5.59
CA PRO A 683 17.92 18.64 5.28
C PRO A 683 16.40 18.56 5.15
N LEU A 684 15.92 17.62 4.36
CA LEU A 684 14.50 17.38 4.12
C LEU A 684 13.94 16.36 5.11
N LEU A 685 12.69 16.60 5.53
CA LEU A 685 11.88 15.61 6.25
C LEU A 685 10.92 14.89 5.32
N TYR A 686 10.33 15.62 4.37
CA TYR A 686 9.34 15.08 3.45
C TYR A 686 9.31 15.90 2.15
N HIS A 687 8.92 15.29 1.05
CA HIS A 687 8.66 15.98 -0.20
C HIS A 687 7.52 15.33 -1.00
N PHE A 688 6.88 16.11 -1.82
CA PHE A 688 5.83 15.66 -2.74
C PHE A 688 5.67 16.64 -3.89
N VAL A 689 5.01 16.18 -4.95
CA VAL A 689 4.64 17.03 -6.09
C VAL A 689 3.14 17.02 -6.24
N ILE A 690 2.57 18.20 -6.43
CA ILE A 690 1.18 18.37 -6.81
C ILE A 690 1.15 19.35 -7.97
N ASP A 691 0.51 18.97 -9.05
CA ASP A 691 0.49 19.72 -10.29
C ASP A 691 1.92 20.04 -10.75
N ASP A 692 2.27 21.32 -10.92
CA ASP A 692 3.58 21.80 -11.34
C ASP A 692 4.44 22.31 -10.19
N GLU A 693 4.04 22.06 -8.95
CA GLU A 693 4.76 22.50 -7.77
C GLU A 693 5.40 21.34 -7.00
N TYR A 694 6.69 21.45 -6.76
CA TYR A 694 7.43 20.56 -5.88
C TYR A 694 7.47 21.17 -4.48
N PHE A 695 6.84 20.49 -3.53
CA PHE A 695 6.83 20.87 -2.12
C PHE A 695 7.88 20.08 -1.35
N PHE A 696 8.53 20.73 -0.39
CA PHE A 696 9.36 20.05 0.57
C PHE A 696 9.28 20.68 1.94
N LEU A 697 9.35 19.84 2.95
CA LEU A 697 9.43 20.23 4.36
C LEU A 697 10.86 19.99 4.83
N ASP A 698 11.46 21.00 5.45
CA ASP A 698 12.81 20.89 6.00
C ASP A 698 12.82 20.49 7.49
N THR A 699 14.00 20.16 8.01
CA THR A 699 14.18 19.76 9.42
C THR A 699 13.92 20.89 10.42
N ASP A 700 13.86 22.12 9.97
CA ASP A 700 13.48 23.27 10.78
C ASP A 700 11.96 23.51 10.77
N HIS A 701 11.22 22.63 10.09
CA HIS A 701 9.77 22.61 9.95
C HIS A 701 9.22 23.77 9.09
N PHE A 702 10.00 24.28 8.16
CA PHE A 702 9.51 25.19 7.14
C PHE A 702 9.05 24.42 5.92
N LEU A 703 7.88 24.74 5.43
CA LEU A 703 7.37 24.23 4.16
C LEU A 703 7.81 25.18 3.04
N HIS A 704 8.31 24.59 1.97
CA HIS A 704 8.79 25.30 0.79
C HIS A 704 8.12 24.77 -0.46
N THR A 705 8.02 25.61 -1.48
CA THR A 705 7.56 25.24 -2.82
C THR A 705 8.57 25.68 -3.88
N VAL A 706 8.72 24.84 -4.92
CA VAL A 706 9.51 25.12 -6.12
C VAL A 706 8.63 24.90 -7.33
N LYS A 707 8.41 25.91 -8.14
CA LYS A 707 7.66 25.76 -9.39
C LYS A 707 8.49 25.00 -10.43
N LEU A 708 7.96 23.92 -10.95
CA LEU A 708 8.62 23.09 -11.97
C LEU A 708 8.47 23.69 -13.37
N ILE A 709 7.33 24.30 -13.66
CA ILE A 709 7.12 25.14 -14.82
C ILE A 709 7.51 26.55 -14.45
N GLN A 710 8.41 27.12 -15.21
CA GLN A 710 8.80 28.49 -15.05
C GLN A 710 7.78 29.39 -15.74
N GLU A 711 6.84 29.90 -14.99
CA GLU A 711 5.90 30.91 -15.45
C GLU A 711 6.52 32.32 -15.42
N GLU A 712 6.05 33.21 -16.31
CA GLU A 712 6.49 34.62 -16.41
C GLU A 712 6.13 35.43 -15.17
N ASN A 713 5.27 34.95 -14.29
CA ASN A 713 4.73 35.68 -13.14
C ASN A 713 5.49 35.49 -11.81
N ASP A 714 6.54 34.66 -11.76
CA ASP A 714 7.39 34.56 -10.56
C ASP A 714 8.48 35.61 -10.55
N PRO A 715 9.13 35.89 -9.39
CA PRO A 715 9.98 37.08 -9.27
C PRO A 715 10.85 37.26 -10.50
N ILE A 716 10.45 38.19 -11.34
CA ILE A 716 11.03 38.49 -12.64
C ILE A 716 11.87 39.74 -12.52
N ILE A 717 13.03 39.69 -13.11
CA ILE A 717 13.86 40.85 -13.36
C ILE A 717 13.65 41.20 -14.81
N THR A 718 13.16 42.44 -15.09
CA THR A 718 13.06 42.95 -16.43
C THR A 718 14.29 43.84 -16.70
N LYS A 719 15.12 43.45 -17.66
CA LYS A 719 16.28 44.20 -18.07
C LYS A 719 16.45 44.11 -19.58
N ASN A 720 16.67 45.26 -20.21
CA ASN A 720 16.84 45.39 -21.67
C ASN A 720 15.66 44.78 -22.46
N ASP A 721 14.43 45.00 -21.99
CA ASP A 721 13.18 44.46 -22.55
C ASP A 721 13.07 42.93 -22.53
N ALA A 722 13.93 42.27 -21.77
CA ALA A 722 13.89 40.81 -21.56
C ALA A 722 13.61 40.46 -20.09
N ASP A 723 12.81 39.45 -19.90
CA ASP A 723 12.45 38.92 -18.57
C ASP A 723 13.34 37.75 -18.15
N PHE A 724 13.88 37.85 -16.93
CA PHE A 724 14.77 36.84 -16.36
C PHE A 724 14.20 36.34 -15.03
N LEU A 725 14.17 35.02 -14.85
CA LEU A 725 13.78 34.43 -13.60
C LEU A 725 14.81 34.64 -12.51
N LEU A 726 14.32 34.76 -11.29
CA LEU A 726 15.15 34.89 -10.11
C LEU A 726 15.43 33.55 -9.49
N HIS A 727 16.69 33.28 -9.19
CA HIS A 727 17.17 32.00 -8.60
C HIS A 727 17.67 32.21 -7.17
N LEU A 728 16.74 32.36 -6.24
CA LEU A 728 16.97 32.40 -4.79
C LEU A 728 16.19 31.32 -4.07
N ASP A 729 16.79 30.76 -3.06
CA ASP A 729 16.09 29.82 -2.16
C ASP A 729 15.43 30.56 -1.01
N ASN A 730 14.29 30.04 -0.57
CA ASN A 730 13.57 30.52 0.59
C ASN A 730 13.29 32.04 0.49
N TYR A 731 12.91 32.52 -0.71
CA TYR A 731 12.73 33.94 -0.94
C TYR A 731 11.38 34.46 -0.47
N THR A 732 11.38 35.76 -0.17
CA THR A 732 10.16 36.53 0.10
C THR A 732 10.33 37.98 -0.42
N THR A 733 9.24 38.72 -0.51
CA THR A 733 9.27 40.13 -0.90
C THR A 733 9.21 41.05 0.31
N VAL A 734 9.99 42.14 0.32
CA VAL A 734 10.06 43.10 1.41
C VAL A 734 10.01 44.49 0.81
N SER A 735 9.28 45.42 1.44
CA SER A 735 9.18 46.82 1.09
C SER A 735 9.31 47.71 2.33
N GLY A 736 9.36 49.04 2.15
CA GLY A 736 9.38 49.98 3.27
C GLY A 736 10.78 50.28 3.82
N GLY A 737 11.80 50.18 2.98
CA GLY A 737 13.16 50.59 3.37
C GLY A 737 13.27 52.08 3.68
N VAL A 738 13.97 52.41 4.78
CA VAL A 738 14.26 53.76 5.20
C VAL A 738 15.72 54.10 4.90
N TYR A 739 15.92 55.07 4.03
CA TYR A 739 17.26 55.53 3.65
C TYR A 739 17.83 56.54 4.64
N ASN A 740 19.06 56.30 5.08
CA ASN A 740 19.85 57.21 5.90
C ASN A 740 20.96 57.85 5.04
N PRO A 741 20.84 59.12 4.70
CA PRO A 741 21.85 59.81 3.87
C PRO A 741 23.19 60.02 4.58
N THR A 742 23.25 59.89 5.92
CA THR A 742 24.49 60.08 6.68
C THR A 742 25.45 58.90 6.48
N ASP A 743 24.90 57.70 6.45
CA ASP A 743 25.65 56.44 6.35
C ASP A 743 25.57 55.85 4.94
N ASP A 744 24.91 56.55 4.02
CA ASP A 744 24.56 56.04 2.67
C ASP A 744 24.06 54.61 2.70
N SER A 745 23.05 54.39 3.52
CA SER A 745 22.51 53.06 3.73
C SER A 745 20.99 53.04 3.85
N THR A 746 20.36 51.97 3.47
CA THR A 746 18.92 51.76 3.61
C THR A 746 18.65 50.59 4.55
N THR A 747 17.84 50.82 5.59
CA THR A 747 17.48 49.82 6.58
C THR A 747 16.02 49.38 6.36
N PHE A 748 15.83 48.07 6.31
CA PHE A 748 14.52 47.38 6.32
C PHE A 748 14.31 46.78 7.70
N SER A 749 13.30 47.28 8.41
CA SER A 749 13.02 46.87 9.78
C SER A 749 11.79 45.95 9.88
N ASN A 750 11.71 45.14 10.95
CA ASN A 750 10.58 44.26 11.24
C ASN A 750 10.25 43.28 10.10
N VAL A 751 11.27 42.77 9.48
CA VAL A 751 11.13 41.69 8.49
C VAL A 751 10.91 40.40 9.24
N GLY A 752 9.64 40.01 9.43
CA GLY A 752 9.21 38.83 10.19
C GLY A 752 9.84 37.53 9.70
N TRP A 753 10.09 37.43 8.40
CA TRP A 753 10.79 36.32 7.78
C TRP A 753 12.21 36.11 8.39
N LEU A 754 12.93 37.15 8.75
CA LEU A 754 14.27 37.07 9.37
C LEU A 754 14.23 36.57 10.82
N ALA A 755 13.15 36.78 11.54
CA ALA A 755 13.04 36.37 12.94
C ALA A 755 13.20 34.84 13.13
N ASN A 756 12.85 34.08 12.09
CA ASN A 756 12.89 32.64 12.08
C ASN A 756 14.10 32.07 11.32
N VAL A 757 15.05 32.90 10.95
CA VAL A 757 16.29 32.50 10.29
C VAL A 757 17.33 32.20 11.36
N THR A 758 17.54 30.94 11.68
CA THR A 758 18.67 30.52 12.52
C THR A 758 19.94 30.63 11.70
N THR A 759 20.91 31.36 12.22
CA THR A 759 22.28 31.69 11.73
C THR A 759 22.54 31.23 10.29
N PRO A 760 22.54 32.11 9.31
CA PRO A 760 22.64 31.70 7.91
C PRO A 760 24.01 31.08 7.65
N THR A 761 24.07 29.80 7.35
CA THR A 761 25.24 29.15 6.75
C THR A 761 25.40 29.61 5.30
N TYR A 762 24.44 30.35 4.75
CA TYR A 762 24.30 30.73 3.36
C TYR A 762 24.21 32.26 3.20
N ALA A 763 24.76 32.74 2.12
CA ALA A 763 24.73 34.16 1.84
C ALA A 763 23.32 34.65 1.51
N LEU A 764 22.83 35.62 2.28
CA LEU A 764 21.60 36.33 1.97
C LEU A 764 21.83 37.30 0.82
N ALA A 765 20.89 37.35 -0.10
CA ALA A 765 20.92 38.31 -1.20
C ALA A 765 19.60 39.07 -1.30
N VAL A 766 19.70 40.29 -1.77
CA VAL A 766 18.57 41.16 -2.02
C VAL A 766 18.65 41.66 -3.47
N ILE A 767 17.51 41.63 -4.13
CA ILE A 767 17.42 42.06 -5.52
C ILE A 767 16.13 42.86 -5.76
N ASP A 768 16.19 43.85 -6.63
CA ASP A 768 15.00 44.57 -7.07
C ASP A 768 14.51 44.06 -8.44
N SER A 769 13.42 44.65 -8.93
CA SER A 769 12.81 44.27 -10.21
C SER A 769 13.67 44.65 -11.42
N THR A 770 14.69 45.53 -11.24
CA THR A 770 15.62 45.96 -12.31
C THR A 770 16.87 45.11 -12.38
N GLY A 771 17.03 44.14 -11.42
CA GLY A 771 18.22 43.31 -11.31
C GLY A 771 19.34 43.92 -10.48
N ARG A 772 19.11 45.03 -9.78
CA ARG A 772 20.07 45.61 -8.83
C ARG A 772 20.22 44.65 -7.66
N TYR A 773 21.46 44.24 -7.39
CA TYR A 773 21.82 43.21 -6.42
C TYR A 773 22.54 43.81 -5.21
N GLY A 774 22.17 43.36 -4.00
CA GLY A 774 22.83 43.79 -2.78
C GLY A 774 23.06 42.60 -1.84
N LYS A 775 24.14 42.64 -1.07
CA LYS A 775 24.40 41.73 0.03
C LYS A 775 24.03 42.44 1.35
N PRO A 776 22.98 42.07 2.03
CA PRO A 776 22.53 42.75 3.23
C PRO A 776 23.41 42.40 4.45
N THR A 777 23.54 43.37 5.36
CA THR A 777 24.02 43.12 6.73
C THR A 777 22.81 42.91 7.63
N VAL A 778 22.68 41.73 8.20
CA VAL A 778 21.53 41.35 9.03
C VAL A 778 21.78 41.66 10.49
N SER A 779 20.80 42.24 11.16
CA SER A 779 20.79 42.49 12.61
C SER A 779 19.40 42.21 13.19
N GLY A 780 19.23 41.06 13.84
CA GLY A 780 17.93 40.64 14.35
C GLY A 780 16.88 40.46 13.25
N THR A 781 15.77 41.18 13.38
CA THR A 781 14.68 41.20 12.37
C THR A 781 14.84 42.27 11.31
N SER A 782 16.01 42.92 11.22
CA SER A 782 16.30 44.01 10.29
C SER A 782 17.51 43.69 9.44
N PHE A 783 17.56 44.25 8.24
CA PHE A 783 18.76 44.21 7.44
C PHE A 783 19.04 45.57 6.83
N THR A 784 20.32 45.85 6.58
CA THR A 784 20.80 47.11 6.01
C THR A 784 21.56 46.85 4.72
N LEU A 785 21.30 47.68 3.72
CA LEU A 785 21.95 47.65 2.42
C LEU A 785 22.70 48.97 2.21
N PRO A 786 23.90 48.96 1.59
CA PRO A 786 24.58 50.17 1.18
C PRO A 786 23.81 50.85 0.01
N GLY A 787 23.78 52.17 0.02
CA GLY A 787 23.10 52.99 -0.98
C GLY A 787 21.59 53.16 -0.74
N ASN A 788 20.95 53.89 -1.61
CA ASN A 788 19.52 54.21 -1.54
C ASN A 788 18.66 53.14 -2.23
N TRP A 789 17.87 52.42 -1.40
CA TRP A 789 16.89 51.42 -1.80
C TRP A 789 15.48 51.80 -1.34
N SER A 790 15.27 53.02 -0.89
CA SER A 790 13.99 53.50 -0.40
C SER A 790 12.94 53.51 -1.51
N GLY A 791 11.70 53.17 -1.19
CA GLY A 791 10.59 53.16 -2.14
C GLY A 791 10.58 51.97 -3.11
N LEU A 792 11.54 51.04 -2.99
CA LEU A 792 11.61 49.84 -3.80
C LEU A 792 10.97 48.65 -3.07
N THR A 793 10.39 47.74 -3.83
CA THR A 793 10.04 46.41 -3.36
C THR A 793 11.18 45.44 -3.72
N LEU A 794 11.73 44.82 -2.73
CA LEU A 794 12.90 43.95 -2.86
C LEU A 794 12.51 42.45 -2.66
N THR A 795 13.14 41.60 -3.43
CA THR A 795 13.12 40.16 -3.17
C THR A 795 14.35 39.78 -2.38
N VAL A 796 14.15 39.13 -1.26
CA VAL A 796 15.18 38.69 -0.31
C VAL A 796 15.17 37.17 -0.21
N GLY A 797 16.33 36.55 -0.30
CA GLY A 797 16.46 35.09 -0.19
C GLY A 797 17.91 34.60 -0.11
N TYR A 798 18.14 33.33 -0.10
CA TYR A 798 19.48 32.74 -0.07
C TYR A 798 19.95 32.38 -1.47
N VAL A 799 21.21 32.76 -1.76
CA VAL A 799 21.88 32.28 -2.97
C VAL A 799 22.23 30.79 -2.80
N TYR A 800 22.20 30.05 -3.90
CA TYR A 800 22.63 28.68 -3.95
C TYR A 800 23.55 28.42 -5.15
N ASP A 801 24.41 27.43 -5.02
CA ASP A 801 25.37 27.08 -6.06
C ASP A 801 24.68 26.38 -7.22
N TYR A 802 24.88 26.85 -8.43
CA TYR A 802 24.76 26.09 -9.66
C TYR A 802 26.17 25.66 -10.05
N GLU A 803 26.41 24.39 -10.18
CA GLU A 803 27.71 23.83 -10.53
C GLU A 803 27.56 22.72 -11.55
N VAL A 804 28.39 22.75 -12.60
CA VAL A 804 28.43 21.74 -13.64
C VAL A 804 29.88 21.36 -13.87
N GLN A 805 30.20 20.07 -13.69
CA GLN A 805 31.51 19.52 -14.00
C GLN A 805 31.47 18.81 -15.35
N ILE A 806 32.13 19.42 -16.32
CA ILE A 806 32.19 18.90 -17.70
C ILE A 806 33.16 17.73 -17.76
N PRO A 807 32.85 16.64 -18.47
CA PRO A 807 33.78 15.53 -18.63
C PRO A 807 35.02 15.95 -19.42
N ARG A 808 36.12 15.21 -19.24
CA ARG A 808 37.33 15.43 -20.06
C ARG A 808 37.01 15.24 -21.53
N LEU A 809 37.46 16.16 -22.34
CA LEU A 809 37.17 16.20 -23.76
C LEU A 809 38.14 15.24 -24.52
N TYR A 810 37.60 14.34 -25.30
CA TYR A 810 38.35 13.44 -26.16
C TYR A 810 37.93 13.69 -27.62
N PRO A 811 38.88 13.55 -28.56
CA PRO A 811 38.53 13.59 -29.97
C PRO A 811 37.65 12.38 -30.30
N VAL A 812 36.53 12.65 -30.92
CA VAL A 812 35.62 11.59 -31.35
C VAL A 812 35.88 11.26 -32.80
N LYS A 813 36.16 9.96 -33.06
CA LYS A 813 36.22 9.41 -34.42
C LYS A 813 34.85 8.85 -34.80
N VAL A 814 34.30 9.41 -35.86
CA VAL A 814 33.07 8.89 -36.47
C VAL A 814 33.46 7.93 -37.58
N THR A 815 33.12 6.66 -37.45
CA THR A 815 33.16 5.65 -38.53
C THR A 815 31.71 5.40 -38.98
N ASP A 816 31.50 4.83 -40.17
CA ASP A 816 30.18 4.65 -40.79
C ASP A 816 29.12 4.01 -39.89
N LYS A 817 29.51 3.38 -38.80
CA LYS A 817 28.60 2.69 -37.89
C LYS A 817 28.73 3.04 -36.39
N THR A 818 29.82 3.66 -35.96
CA THR A 818 30.11 3.93 -34.55
C THR A 818 30.85 5.24 -34.35
N SER A 819 30.55 5.90 -33.28
CA SER A 819 31.24 7.10 -32.81
C SER A 819 31.95 6.71 -31.50
N ALA A 820 33.27 6.80 -31.46
CA ALA A 820 34.07 6.43 -30.32
C ALA A 820 35.18 7.45 -30.02
N ALA A 821 35.44 7.65 -28.73
CA ALA A 821 36.53 8.51 -28.27
C ALA A 821 37.90 7.89 -28.60
N ASP A 822 38.79 8.68 -29.17
CA ASP A 822 40.19 8.27 -29.40
C ASP A 822 41.04 8.48 -28.15
N VAL A 823 41.13 7.47 -27.29
CA VAL A 823 41.90 7.50 -26.04
C VAL A 823 43.40 7.43 -26.23
N HIS A 824 43.86 6.98 -27.42
CA HIS A 824 45.28 6.87 -27.72
C HIS A 824 45.88 8.15 -28.29
N ALA A 825 45.04 9.06 -28.74
CA ALA A 825 45.48 10.33 -29.30
C ALA A 825 46.03 11.28 -28.23
N SER A 826 47.05 12.04 -28.60
CA SER A 826 47.44 13.20 -27.81
C SER A 826 46.60 14.41 -28.26
N LEU A 827 45.80 14.99 -27.41
CA LEU A 827 45.03 16.20 -27.63
C LEU A 827 45.53 17.29 -26.70
N VAL A 828 45.92 18.42 -27.26
CA VAL A 828 46.17 19.64 -26.53
C VAL A 828 45.01 20.60 -26.84
N LEU A 829 44.22 20.91 -25.85
CA LEU A 829 43.10 21.88 -25.96
C LEU A 829 43.69 23.29 -25.98
N HIS A 830 43.35 24.07 -26.98
CA HIS A 830 43.78 25.49 -27.07
C HIS A 830 42.77 26.38 -26.41
N ARG A 831 41.49 26.22 -26.74
CA ARG A 831 40.41 26.97 -26.20
C ARG A 831 39.11 26.15 -26.19
N ILE A 832 38.23 26.54 -25.30
CA ILE A 832 36.83 26.14 -25.25
C ILE A 832 35.94 27.33 -25.51
N LYS A 833 34.78 27.11 -26.13
CA LYS A 833 33.73 28.12 -26.30
C LYS A 833 32.49 27.58 -25.63
N LEU A 834 32.03 28.29 -24.62
CA LEU A 834 30.79 27.99 -23.92
C LEU A 834 29.68 28.80 -24.58
N HIS A 835 28.63 28.11 -25.00
CA HIS A 835 27.44 28.71 -25.57
C HIS A 835 26.36 28.74 -24.49
N PHE A 836 26.04 29.91 -24.00
CA PHE A 836 25.05 30.13 -22.96
C PHE A 836 23.72 30.59 -23.57
N GLY A 837 22.61 30.24 -22.94
CA GLY A 837 21.33 30.89 -23.06
C GLY A 837 21.23 32.06 -22.07
N LYS A 838 20.04 32.19 -21.41
CA LYS A 838 19.86 33.22 -20.39
C LYS A 838 20.92 33.06 -19.28
N ILE A 839 21.76 34.07 -19.10
CA ILE A 839 22.88 34.02 -18.17
C ILE A 839 23.12 35.34 -17.49
N GLY A 840 23.59 35.29 -16.25
CA GLY A 840 24.15 36.43 -15.52
C GLY A 840 25.60 36.16 -15.15
N LEU A 841 25.97 36.40 -13.88
CA LEU A 841 27.33 36.15 -13.39
C LEU A 841 27.63 34.64 -13.30
N TYR A 842 28.79 34.24 -13.75
CA TYR A 842 29.29 32.87 -13.62
C TYR A 842 30.82 32.84 -13.48
N GLU A 843 31.34 31.74 -12.96
CA GLU A 843 32.76 31.45 -12.83
C GLU A 843 33.08 30.17 -13.59
N THR A 844 34.18 30.17 -14.33
CA THR A 844 34.72 28.97 -14.93
C THR A 844 36.07 28.66 -14.29
N THR A 845 36.18 27.47 -13.70
CA THR A 845 37.41 27.00 -13.09
C THR A 845 38.02 25.90 -13.96
N LEU A 846 39.27 26.12 -14.40
CA LEU A 846 40.07 25.07 -15.01
C LEU A 846 41.02 24.51 -13.94
N LYS A 847 40.73 23.30 -13.44
CA LYS A 847 41.62 22.59 -12.54
C LYS A 847 42.69 21.88 -13.36
N ARG A 848 43.96 22.31 -13.18
CA ARG A 848 45.09 21.82 -13.99
C ARG A 848 46.05 21.01 -13.15
N ILE A 849 46.34 19.77 -13.59
CA ILE A 849 47.23 18.89 -12.86
C ILE A 849 48.66 19.50 -12.86
N GLY A 850 49.21 19.72 -11.68
CA GLY A 850 50.55 20.25 -11.50
C GLY A 850 50.71 21.76 -11.72
N LYS A 851 49.61 22.49 -11.87
CA LYS A 851 49.54 23.96 -11.98
C LYS A 851 48.48 24.51 -11.06
N THR A 852 48.55 25.81 -10.76
CA THR A 852 47.48 26.52 -10.07
C THR A 852 46.20 26.51 -10.91
N ASP A 853 45.08 26.43 -10.24
CA ASP A 853 43.78 26.52 -10.89
C ASP A 853 43.65 27.86 -11.59
N TYR A 854 43.02 27.87 -12.76
CA TYR A 854 42.68 29.07 -13.47
C TYR A 854 41.20 29.34 -13.31
N ASN A 855 40.91 30.48 -12.64
CA ASN A 855 39.54 30.91 -12.43
C ASN A 855 39.28 32.13 -13.30
N GLU A 856 38.21 32.06 -14.07
CA GLU A 856 37.72 33.20 -14.85
C GLU A 856 36.31 33.51 -14.38
N VAL A 857 36.14 34.69 -13.79
CA VAL A 857 34.86 35.24 -13.39
C VAL A 857 34.36 36.19 -14.47
N TYR A 858 33.12 35.93 -14.92
CA TYR A 858 32.47 36.87 -15.84
C TYR A 858 31.65 37.85 -15.02
N GLU A 859 32.18 39.10 -14.94
CA GLU A 859 31.60 40.20 -14.21
C GLU A 859 31.37 41.39 -15.14
N SER A 860 31.07 41.21 -16.41
CA SER A 860 30.89 42.28 -17.35
C SER A 860 29.78 43.23 -16.86
N THR A 861 30.17 44.49 -16.61
CA THR A 861 29.25 45.59 -16.44
C THR A 861 29.11 46.32 -17.77
N GLU A 862 27.89 46.58 -18.22
CA GLU A 862 27.68 47.47 -19.34
C GLU A 862 28.21 48.87 -18.98
N LEU A 863 28.87 49.51 -19.93
CA LEU A 863 29.53 50.83 -19.73
C LEU A 863 28.56 51.96 -19.31
N ASP A 864 27.25 51.78 -19.50
CA ASP A 864 26.21 52.73 -19.07
C ASP A 864 25.73 52.54 -17.63
N ALA A 865 26.13 51.46 -16.99
CA ALA A 865 25.74 51.15 -15.61
C ALA A 865 26.80 51.63 -14.61
N TYR A 866 26.94 52.95 -14.46
CA TYR A 866 27.72 53.55 -13.37
C TYR A 866 27.08 53.32 -11.98
N THR A 867 25.98 52.63 -11.86
CA THR A 867 25.43 52.22 -10.60
C THR A 867 26.13 50.95 -10.16
N LEU A 868 26.94 51.08 -9.16
CA LEU A 868 27.57 49.99 -8.41
C LEU A 868 26.56 48.86 -8.14
N ALA A 869 26.89 47.64 -8.58
CA ALA A 869 26.19 46.41 -8.34
C ALA A 869 25.07 45.97 -9.32
N GLU A 870 25.05 46.48 -10.55
CA GLU A 870 24.22 45.88 -11.59
C GLU A 870 24.87 44.62 -12.18
N VAL A 871 24.07 43.55 -12.29
CA VAL A 871 24.49 42.29 -12.90
C VAL A 871 24.19 42.37 -14.40
N PRO A 872 25.12 41.93 -15.28
CA PRO A 872 24.78 41.77 -16.67
C PRO A 872 23.82 40.59 -16.80
N TYR A 873 22.66 40.84 -17.41
CA TYR A 873 21.72 39.83 -17.82
C TYR A 873 21.71 39.74 -19.34
N LEU A 874 22.03 38.57 -19.88
CA LEU A 874 22.12 38.33 -21.31
C LEU A 874 21.20 37.18 -21.71
N GLU A 875 20.51 37.28 -22.82
CA GLU A 875 19.67 36.21 -23.37
C GLU A 875 20.49 35.12 -24.03
N GLU A 876 21.56 35.51 -24.73
CA GLU A 876 22.52 34.58 -25.35
C GLU A 876 23.93 35.15 -25.22
N PHE A 877 24.88 34.26 -24.95
CA PHE A 877 26.28 34.67 -24.85
C PHE A 877 27.22 33.53 -25.21
N ILE A 878 28.30 33.88 -25.93
CA ILE A 878 29.37 32.94 -26.27
C ILE A 878 30.66 33.42 -25.63
N LYS A 879 31.18 32.59 -24.70
CA LYS A 879 32.46 32.91 -24.05
C LYS A 879 33.55 31.96 -24.53
N THR A 880 34.65 32.53 -24.97
CA THR A 880 35.87 31.80 -25.32
C THR A 880 36.86 31.84 -24.15
N ILE A 881 37.33 30.67 -23.72
CA ILE A 881 38.26 30.53 -22.59
C ILE A 881 39.52 29.82 -23.10
N PRO A 882 40.71 30.42 -22.91
CA PRO A 882 41.99 29.80 -23.29
C PRO A 882 42.30 28.65 -22.29
N VAL A 883 42.70 27.49 -22.79
CA VAL A 883 43.02 26.31 -21.98
C VAL A 883 44.49 25.97 -22.03
N TYR A 884 45.04 25.76 -23.22
CA TYR A 884 46.44 25.39 -23.49
C TYR A 884 46.97 24.26 -22.60
N GLU A 885 46.18 23.21 -22.44
CA GLU A 885 46.52 22.01 -21.65
C GLU A 885 46.14 20.74 -22.38
N ARG A 886 46.79 19.66 -22.00
CA ARG A 886 46.33 18.33 -22.42
C ARG A 886 44.96 18.04 -21.87
N ASN A 887 44.11 17.42 -22.67
CA ASN A 887 42.76 17.03 -22.28
C ASN A 887 42.73 16.17 -21.01
N THR A 888 43.73 15.34 -20.74
CA THR A 888 43.85 14.49 -19.55
C THR A 888 44.25 15.26 -18.29
N ASN A 889 44.75 16.47 -18.42
CA ASN A 889 45.32 17.27 -17.34
C ASN A 889 44.41 18.41 -16.88
N VAL A 890 43.25 18.56 -17.49
CA VAL A 890 42.34 19.69 -17.17
C VAL A 890 40.92 19.16 -16.89
N ASP A 891 40.37 19.59 -15.80
CA ASP A 891 38.94 19.41 -15.48
C ASP A 891 38.28 20.80 -15.55
N ILE A 892 37.12 20.92 -16.20
CA ILE A 892 36.40 22.17 -16.46
C ILE A 892 35.16 22.17 -15.57
N ILE A 893 35.07 23.20 -14.70
CA ILE A 893 33.95 23.36 -13.80
C ILE A 893 33.32 24.75 -14.09
N LEU A 894 32.03 24.72 -14.35
CA LEU A 894 31.23 25.94 -14.49
C LEU A 894 30.43 26.12 -13.19
N LYS A 895 30.50 27.28 -12.58
CA LYS A 895 29.83 27.64 -11.34
C LYS A 895 29.14 29.01 -11.43
N SER A 896 27.95 29.11 -10.82
CA SER A 896 27.26 30.37 -10.59
C SER A 896 26.61 30.38 -9.23
N THR A 897 27.01 31.32 -8.37
CA THR A 897 26.42 31.50 -7.02
C THR A 897 25.50 32.71 -6.96
N HIS A 898 25.31 33.39 -8.09
CA HIS A 898 24.51 34.59 -8.20
C HIS A 898 23.02 34.26 -8.39
N PRO A 899 22.06 35.10 -7.93
CA PRO A 899 20.63 34.88 -8.16
C PRO A 899 20.16 34.94 -9.62
N ALA A 900 21.05 35.31 -10.54
CA ALA A 900 20.77 35.33 -11.97
C ALA A 900 20.61 33.93 -12.57
N PRO A 901 19.95 33.82 -13.72
CA PRO A 901 19.91 32.58 -14.50
C PRO A 901 21.33 32.11 -14.90
N ALA A 902 21.51 30.84 -15.09
CA ALA A 902 22.70 30.25 -15.69
C ALA A 902 22.28 29.06 -16.54
N THR A 903 22.38 29.20 -17.85
CA THR A 903 21.95 28.18 -18.82
C THR A 903 23.09 27.90 -19.78
N LEU A 904 23.53 26.65 -19.80
CA LEU A 904 24.54 26.15 -20.73
C LEU A 904 23.85 25.35 -21.86
N HIS A 905 23.95 25.84 -23.11
CA HIS A 905 23.40 25.13 -24.26
C HIS A 905 24.40 24.13 -24.85
N ALA A 906 25.59 24.64 -25.23
CA ALA A 906 26.58 23.84 -25.95
C ALA A 906 28.00 24.20 -25.54
N LEU A 907 28.94 23.33 -25.89
CA LEU A 907 30.37 23.58 -25.74
C LEU A 907 31.06 23.20 -27.05
N SER A 908 31.87 24.13 -27.61
CA SER A 908 32.79 23.86 -28.71
C SER A 908 34.19 23.91 -28.17
N TRP A 909 35.08 23.12 -28.70
CA TRP A 909 36.49 23.17 -28.35
C TRP A 909 37.39 23.04 -29.59
N GLU A 910 38.56 23.62 -29.49
CA GLU A 910 39.57 23.63 -30.52
C GLU A 910 40.89 23.16 -29.91
N GLY A 911 41.65 22.40 -30.66
CA GLY A 911 42.96 21.91 -30.18
C GLY A 911 43.79 21.27 -31.24
N ASP A 912 44.98 20.87 -30.84
CA ASP A 912 45.90 20.15 -31.66
C ASP A 912 45.76 18.65 -31.36
N TYR A 913 45.53 17.88 -32.41
CA TYR A 913 45.34 16.45 -32.39
C TYR A 913 46.53 15.74 -33.01
N SER A 914 47.06 14.74 -32.31
CA SER A 914 48.11 13.87 -32.84
C SER A 914 47.73 12.39 -32.57
N PRO A 915 47.36 11.64 -33.63
CA PRO A 915 47.16 10.20 -33.51
C PRO A 915 48.49 9.53 -33.22
N ARG A 916 48.59 8.77 -32.16
CA ARG A 916 49.76 7.95 -31.87
C ARG A 916 49.69 6.69 -32.72
N PHE A 917 50.40 6.68 -33.85
CA PHE A 917 50.68 5.45 -34.56
C PHE A 917 52.01 4.88 -34.04
N TYR A 918 51.96 3.77 -33.31
CA TYR A 918 53.14 2.94 -33.12
C TYR A 918 53.31 2.17 -34.41
N LYS A 919 54.17 2.64 -35.33
CA LYS A 919 54.80 1.75 -36.31
C LYS A 919 55.72 0.85 -35.54
N ARG A 920 55.34 -0.42 -35.34
CA ARG A 920 56.32 -1.45 -35.11
C ARG A 920 57.11 -1.56 -36.39
N VAL A 921 58.39 -1.17 -36.38
CA VAL A 921 59.36 -1.50 -37.36
C VAL A 921 59.80 -2.95 -37.11
#